data_547a9f38613521909e5453e0dc782ce5
#
_entry.id   547a9f38613521909e5453e0dc782ce5
#
_cell.length_a   1.000
_cell.length_b   1.000
_cell.length_c   1.000
_cell.angle_alpha   90.00
_cell.angle_beta   90.00
_cell.angle_gamma   90.00
#
_symmetry.space_group_name_H-M   'P 1'
#
loop_
_entity.id
_entity.type
_entity.pdbx_description
1 polymer ?
#
loop_
_entity_poly.entity_id
_entity_poly.type
_entity_poly.pdbx_seq_one_letter_code
_entity_poly.pdbx_strand_id
1 'polypeptide(L)'
;MWINGILAVAVGLSFAAEDEQSLSLKGYVGGRLDQMFAHHVRATDVDYITAPFVEKTERHGGWQTEFWGKYMQAAVPFLTLTHDAVLDDNVRRGVGRILSTQEENGYIGNYPDELRCGEGWDVWGIKYTMMGLLHYYDWKCKVESVKCKVEADAALEAAKRLCDYLIGEIGPNGKRGRELWQTGNWSGCASSSVLEPVVWLYRRIRLRQDFGGQVAAKKYLDFATYIVKGMTEPKEGPRLVDLALEGISVADRNGYGNVPQSDGAYVMKHNRRKAYETMSCYQGLLDYVEVMSDLGGKEGAQIEGLKKAAILTAEDIVREEVTLAGGCSASEQWLHGVRKQTLPYRSLQETCVTTTGMRFCEKLLDVTDDPRWADQIERSFYNAYLAALKPDGSVFAGYTPLAGSRSRGQHHCFMQIDCCTANGPRGFLCFLERLFVAKGNEVTFNFYATARASNRLGDGRKVAFDMYTLYPRENTVRIVSHTEGAGCFDLRLRVPVWSERTTVKVNGTEINDVVAGRYLRVSREWCLGDVIEIAFDMPVVVHEQSHHYAFTRGPVLLARDSRFADEDIAEVFQRKFIDGSRVDGFSPVAVPSDDMWMAFAAVLPVGSHHENPEARLPSVVHFCDFASAGNEWRRGNSYRTWLPAELYCGE
;
A
#
# COMPACT_ATOMS: atom_id res chain seq x y z
N MET A 1 -14.60 44.17 -16.55
CA MET A 1 -15.08 43.37 -17.70
C MET A 1 -13.89 42.67 -18.34
N TRP A 2 -13.80 41.42 -18.20
CA TRP A 2 -13.13 40.29 -18.81
C TRP A 2 -12.80 39.28 -17.75
N ILE A 3 -13.73 38.35 -17.61
CA ILE A 3 -13.63 37.14 -16.81
C ILE A 3 -12.90 36.13 -17.73
N ASN A 4 -11.67 35.77 -17.40
CA ASN A 4 -11.01 34.61 -17.97
C ASN A 4 -11.26 33.43 -17.04
N GLY A 5 -12.30 32.66 -17.37
CA GLY A 5 -12.53 31.34 -16.80
C GLY A 5 -11.48 30.38 -17.33
N ILE A 6 -10.66 29.85 -16.43
CA ILE A 6 -9.85 28.65 -16.69
C ILE A 6 -10.82 27.49 -16.72
N LEU A 7 -11.14 27.00 -17.93
CA LEU A 7 -11.79 25.73 -18.12
C LEU A 7 -10.81 24.64 -17.65
N ALA A 8 -10.96 24.20 -16.42
CA ALA A 8 -10.40 22.91 -16.00
C ALA A 8 -11.09 21.82 -16.82
N VAL A 9 -10.41 21.32 -17.83
CA VAL A 9 -10.83 20.11 -18.53
C VAL A 9 -10.69 18.97 -17.54
N ALA A 10 -11.79 18.66 -16.84
CA ALA A 10 -11.91 17.43 -16.07
C ALA A 10 -11.87 16.27 -17.08
N VAL A 11 -10.69 15.74 -17.31
CA VAL A 11 -10.52 14.44 -18.00
C VAL A 11 -10.95 13.37 -16.98
N GLY A 12 -12.25 13.21 -16.80
CA GLY A 12 -12.75 12.09 -16.03
C GLY A 12 -12.34 10.80 -16.71
N LEU A 13 -11.57 9.96 -16.03
CA LEU A 13 -11.29 8.61 -16.50
C LEU A 13 -12.65 7.92 -16.70
N SER A 14 -13.12 7.83 -17.94
CA SER A 14 -14.32 7.07 -18.31
C SER A 14 -13.83 5.73 -18.85
N PHE A 15 -14.15 4.67 -18.16
CA PHE A 15 -13.81 3.31 -18.53
C PHE A 15 -14.74 2.83 -19.63
N ALA A 16 -14.21 2.09 -20.62
CA ALA A 16 -14.96 1.61 -21.76
C ALA A 16 -16.16 0.75 -21.34
N ALA A 17 -17.29 0.95 -22.00
CA ALA A 17 -18.60 0.44 -21.58
C ALA A 17 -18.81 -1.07 -21.84
N GLU A 18 -17.83 -1.81 -22.36
CA GLU A 18 -18.00 -3.20 -22.81
C GLU A 18 -17.12 -4.23 -22.11
N ASP A 19 -16.22 -3.80 -21.21
CA ASP A 19 -15.32 -4.72 -20.52
C ASP A 19 -15.98 -5.46 -19.35
N GLU A 20 -15.48 -6.66 -19.07
CA GLU A 20 -15.98 -7.56 -18.03
C GLU A 20 -15.93 -6.96 -16.63
N GLN A 21 -15.03 -6.01 -16.40
CA GLN A 21 -14.87 -5.25 -15.17
C GLN A 21 -14.64 -3.78 -15.46
N SER A 22 -15.43 -2.89 -14.83
CA SER A 22 -15.21 -1.44 -14.92
C SER A 22 -15.30 -0.81 -13.54
N LEU A 23 -14.48 0.22 -13.31
CA LEU A 23 -14.48 1.03 -12.09
C LEU A 23 -14.17 2.48 -12.45
N SER A 24 -15.05 3.41 -12.07
CA SER A 24 -14.86 4.84 -12.23
C SER A 24 -15.05 5.55 -10.90
N LEU A 25 -14.02 6.21 -10.40
CA LEU A 25 -14.08 7.03 -9.19
C LEU A 25 -14.40 8.48 -9.52
N LYS A 26 -15.10 9.15 -8.60
CA LYS A 26 -15.42 10.58 -8.64
C LYS A 26 -15.12 11.24 -7.30
N GLY A 27 -15.42 12.52 -7.19
CA GLY A 27 -15.17 13.31 -5.98
C GLY A 27 -13.69 13.47 -5.67
N TYR A 28 -13.36 13.71 -4.40
CA TYR A 28 -11.97 13.98 -4.00
C TYR A 28 -11.01 12.83 -4.34
N VAL A 29 -11.37 11.59 -3.99
CA VAL A 29 -10.51 10.42 -4.25
C VAL A 29 -10.31 10.22 -5.75
N GLY A 30 -11.37 10.37 -6.56
CA GLY A 30 -11.27 10.31 -8.02
C GLY A 30 -10.37 11.41 -8.58
N GLY A 31 -10.50 12.65 -8.11
CA GLY A 31 -9.63 13.75 -8.51
C GLY A 31 -8.15 13.51 -8.16
N ARG A 32 -7.85 12.96 -6.97
CA ARG A 32 -6.48 12.57 -6.57
C ARG A 32 -5.92 11.46 -7.46
N LEU A 33 -6.76 10.49 -7.84
CA LEU A 33 -6.40 9.44 -8.78
C LEU A 33 -6.08 9.99 -10.15
N ASP A 34 -6.95 10.87 -10.70
CA ASP A 34 -6.79 11.49 -12.01
C ASP A 34 -5.49 12.30 -12.09
N GLN A 35 -5.18 13.09 -11.06
CA GLN A 35 -3.93 13.86 -10.97
C GLN A 35 -2.70 12.94 -10.94
N MET A 36 -2.71 11.91 -10.09
CA MET A 36 -1.60 10.95 -10.02
C MET A 36 -1.43 10.19 -11.35
N PHE A 37 -2.52 9.74 -11.96
CA PHE A 37 -2.45 9.06 -13.24
C PHE A 37 -1.84 9.95 -14.32
N ALA A 38 -2.36 11.17 -14.49
CA ALA A 38 -1.94 12.09 -15.54
C ALA A 38 -0.49 12.58 -15.37
N HIS A 39 -0.12 12.99 -14.14
CA HIS A 39 1.13 13.68 -13.89
C HIS A 39 2.25 12.78 -13.37
N HIS A 40 1.94 11.52 -13.04
CA HIS A 40 2.94 10.57 -12.58
C HIS A 40 2.96 9.29 -13.42
N VAL A 41 1.93 8.44 -13.37
CA VAL A 41 1.96 7.12 -14.04
C VAL A 41 2.12 7.27 -15.56
N ARG A 42 1.27 8.08 -16.16
CA ARG A 42 1.28 8.36 -17.62
C ARG A 42 2.50 9.18 -18.06
N ALA A 43 2.98 10.08 -17.20
CA ALA A 43 4.08 11.01 -17.48
C ALA A 43 5.47 10.43 -17.20
N THR A 44 5.57 9.21 -16.65
CA THR A 44 6.86 8.58 -16.34
C THR A 44 7.71 8.42 -17.61
N ASP A 45 8.93 8.94 -17.58
CA ASP A 45 9.92 8.72 -18.64
C ASP A 45 10.47 7.29 -18.54
N VAL A 46 9.90 6.43 -19.39
CA VAL A 46 10.25 5.00 -19.38
C VAL A 46 11.66 4.76 -19.92
N ASP A 47 12.17 5.62 -20.82
CA ASP A 47 13.53 5.51 -21.32
C ASP A 47 14.54 5.79 -20.22
N TYR A 48 14.24 6.77 -19.36
CA TYR A 48 15.07 7.12 -18.21
C TYR A 48 15.12 5.99 -17.16
N ILE A 49 13.97 5.39 -16.80
CA ILE A 49 13.95 4.32 -15.80
C ILE A 49 14.48 2.97 -16.32
N THR A 50 14.59 2.79 -17.63
CA THR A 50 15.21 1.60 -18.25
C THR A 50 16.67 1.80 -18.62
N ALA A 51 17.19 3.03 -18.59
CA ALA A 51 18.58 3.33 -18.94
C ALA A 51 19.62 2.50 -18.13
N PRO A 52 19.48 2.27 -16.81
CA PRO A 52 20.42 1.44 -16.06
C PRO A 52 20.63 0.03 -16.62
N PHE A 53 19.59 -0.57 -17.19
CA PHE A 53 19.67 -1.89 -17.83
C PHE A 53 20.46 -1.87 -19.15
N VAL A 54 20.26 -0.80 -19.92
CA VAL A 54 20.94 -0.62 -21.23
C VAL A 54 22.41 -0.24 -21.04
N GLU A 55 22.67 0.68 -20.13
CA GLU A 55 24.00 1.21 -19.86
C GLU A 55 24.86 0.30 -18.97
N LYS A 56 24.26 -0.68 -18.31
CA LYS A 56 24.93 -1.59 -17.36
C LYS A 56 25.73 -0.82 -16.30
N THR A 57 25.09 0.17 -15.66
CA THR A 57 25.74 1.10 -14.75
C THR A 57 25.06 1.15 -13.39
N GLU A 58 25.88 1.26 -12.33
CA GLU A 58 25.45 1.47 -10.96
C GLU A 58 25.60 2.93 -10.49
N ARG A 59 25.72 3.89 -11.41
CA ARG A 59 26.14 5.29 -11.15
C ARG A 59 25.47 5.98 -9.97
N HIS A 60 24.28 5.53 -9.55
CA HIS A 60 23.46 6.23 -8.56
C HIS A 60 22.94 5.35 -7.42
N GLY A 61 23.58 4.21 -7.20
CA GLY A 61 23.15 3.17 -6.26
C GLY A 61 22.60 1.94 -6.97
N GLY A 62 22.97 0.77 -6.51
CA GLY A 62 22.71 -0.50 -7.20
C GLY A 62 21.25 -0.94 -7.27
N TRP A 63 20.29 -0.20 -6.68
CA TRP A 63 18.85 -0.55 -6.64
C TRP A 63 18.03 0.03 -7.80
N GLN A 64 18.61 0.74 -8.75
CA GLN A 64 17.89 1.46 -9.80
C GLN A 64 17.00 0.58 -10.68
N THR A 65 17.36 -0.68 -10.87
CA THR A 65 16.59 -1.63 -11.66
C THR A 65 15.22 -1.96 -11.05
N GLU A 66 14.98 -1.65 -9.79
CA GLU A 66 13.66 -1.82 -9.16
C GLU A 66 12.60 -0.86 -9.73
N PHE A 67 13.01 0.33 -10.22
CA PHE A 67 12.07 1.38 -10.61
C PHE A 67 11.17 0.98 -11.77
N TRP A 68 11.75 0.35 -12.80
CA TRP A 68 10.96 -0.14 -13.92
C TRP A 68 9.95 -1.21 -13.48
N GLY A 69 10.36 -2.17 -12.67
CA GLY A 69 9.45 -3.22 -12.21
C GLY A 69 8.35 -2.70 -11.27
N LYS A 70 8.65 -1.72 -10.41
CA LYS A 70 7.63 -1.02 -9.60
C LYS A 70 6.66 -0.24 -10.48
N TYR A 71 7.16 0.49 -11.48
CA TYR A 71 6.35 1.18 -12.47
C TYR A 71 5.39 0.23 -13.17
N MET A 72 5.86 -0.92 -13.67
CA MET A 72 5.04 -1.90 -14.38
C MET A 72 3.90 -2.47 -13.52
N GLN A 73 4.12 -2.64 -12.22
CA GLN A 73 3.10 -3.11 -11.29
C GLN A 73 1.98 -2.07 -11.04
N ALA A 74 2.19 -0.81 -11.41
CA ALA A 74 1.15 0.21 -11.42
C ALA A 74 0.65 0.46 -12.84
N ALA A 75 1.54 0.65 -13.80
CA ALA A 75 1.20 1.02 -15.18
C ALA A 75 0.29 -0.01 -15.86
N VAL A 76 0.56 -1.31 -15.68
CA VAL A 76 -0.24 -2.37 -16.32
C VAL A 76 -1.67 -2.43 -15.77
N PRO A 77 -1.93 -2.46 -14.45
CA PRO A 77 -3.30 -2.35 -13.94
C PRO A 77 -4.02 -1.06 -14.38
N PHE A 78 -3.35 0.10 -14.33
CA PHE A 78 -3.95 1.33 -14.82
C PHE A 78 -4.24 1.28 -16.33
N LEU A 79 -3.36 0.68 -17.12
CA LEU A 79 -3.61 0.49 -18.55
C LEU A 79 -4.82 -0.42 -18.80
N THR A 80 -4.98 -1.48 -18.02
CA THR A 80 -6.17 -2.35 -18.09
C THR A 80 -7.46 -1.58 -17.78
N LEU A 81 -7.40 -0.63 -16.84
CA LEU A 81 -8.56 0.18 -16.45
C LEU A 81 -8.85 1.32 -17.43
N THR A 82 -7.82 1.96 -18.01
CA THR A 82 -7.96 3.22 -18.75
C THR A 82 -7.87 3.08 -20.26
N HIS A 83 -7.24 2.02 -20.77
CA HIS A 83 -6.90 1.83 -22.17
C HIS A 83 -6.14 3.04 -22.80
N ASP A 84 -5.38 3.79 -21.97
CA ASP A 84 -4.67 4.99 -22.39
C ASP A 84 -3.55 4.67 -23.40
N ALA A 85 -3.62 5.26 -24.59
CA ALA A 85 -2.69 4.96 -25.69
C ALA A 85 -1.25 5.40 -25.40
N VAL A 86 -1.04 6.47 -24.61
CA VAL A 86 0.30 6.94 -24.23
C VAL A 86 0.91 5.97 -23.22
N LEU A 87 0.11 5.50 -22.26
CA LEU A 87 0.55 4.51 -21.30
C LEU A 87 0.83 3.16 -21.98
N ASP A 88 0.01 2.74 -22.97
CA ASP A 88 0.27 1.53 -23.78
C ASP A 88 1.63 1.62 -24.50
N ASP A 89 1.91 2.74 -25.15
CA ASP A 89 3.21 2.98 -25.80
C ASP A 89 4.37 2.92 -24.80
N ASN A 90 4.26 3.58 -23.66
CA ASN A 90 5.27 3.57 -22.61
C ASN A 90 5.55 2.15 -22.09
N VAL A 91 4.49 1.38 -21.81
CA VAL A 91 4.60 -0.01 -21.32
C VAL A 91 5.29 -0.88 -22.37
N ARG A 92 4.85 -0.83 -23.65
CA ARG A 92 5.45 -1.64 -24.73
C ARG A 92 6.90 -1.27 -24.98
N ARG A 93 7.21 0.02 -25.04
CA ARG A 93 8.57 0.53 -25.25
C ARG A 93 9.50 0.09 -24.11
N GLY A 94 9.05 0.23 -22.87
CA GLY A 94 9.80 -0.22 -21.70
C GLY A 94 10.11 -1.71 -21.73
N VAL A 95 9.10 -2.55 -22.01
CA VAL A 95 9.30 -4.00 -22.14
C VAL A 95 10.27 -4.32 -23.29
N GLY A 96 10.11 -3.70 -24.46
CA GLY A 96 11.03 -3.92 -25.59
C GLY A 96 12.48 -3.60 -25.25
N ARG A 97 12.73 -2.49 -24.52
CA ARG A 97 14.07 -2.12 -24.05
C ARG A 97 14.62 -3.16 -23.07
N ILE A 98 13.84 -3.59 -22.09
CA ILE A 98 14.26 -4.62 -21.11
C ILE A 98 14.59 -5.95 -21.81
N LEU A 99 13.73 -6.42 -22.70
CA LEU A 99 13.95 -7.66 -23.43
C LEU A 99 15.24 -7.62 -24.27
N SER A 100 15.56 -6.46 -24.88
CA SER A 100 16.78 -6.29 -25.68
C SER A 100 18.07 -6.34 -24.87
N THR A 101 18.00 -6.24 -23.53
CA THR A 101 19.17 -6.29 -22.65
C THR A 101 19.44 -7.69 -22.07
N GLN A 102 18.58 -8.68 -22.37
CA GLN A 102 18.76 -10.03 -21.86
C GLN A 102 20.00 -10.72 -22.47
N GLU A 103 20.91 -11.14 -21.61
CA GLU A 103 22.14 -11.84 -21.99
C GLU A 103 21.86 -13.30 -22.39
N GLU A 104 22.82 -13.97 -23.05
CA GLU A 104 22.70 -15.37 -23.47
C GLU A 104 22.44 -16.29 -22.28
N ASN A 105 23.07 -16.02 -21.13
CA ASN A 105 22.87 -16.76 -19.89
C ASN A 105 21.50 -16.51 -19.22
N GLY A 106 20.71 -15.58 -19.73
CA GLY A 106 19.38 -15.22 -19.22
C GLY A 106 19.35 -14.02 -18.28
N TYR A 107 20.48 -13.45 -17.90
CA TYR A 107 20.54 -12.30 -16.99
C TYR A 107 19.92 -11.03 -17.60
N ILE A 108 19.16 -10.30 -16.78
CA ILE A 108 18.69 -8.94 -17.01
C ILE A 108 18.95 -8.15 -15.73
N GLY A 109 19.75 -7.14 -15.80
CA GLY A 109 20.11 -6.27 -14.67
C GLY A 109 21.19 -5.28 -15.06
N ASN A 110 21.73 -4.54 -14.10
CA ASN A 110 22.77 -3.53 -14.31
C ASN A 110 24.11 -3.83 -13.65
N TYR A 111 24.25 -5.01 -13.00
CA TYR A 111 25.48 -5.39 -12.32
C TYR A 111 26.49 -6.06 -13.27
N PRO A 112 27.80 -5.74 -13.17
CA PRO A 112 28.85 -6.50 -13.82
C PRO A 112 28.94 -7.91 -13.23
N ASP A 113 29.42 -8.90 -14.01
CA ASP A 113 29.31 -10.32 -13.66
C ASP A 113 29.91 -10.67 -12.29
N GLU A 114 31.04 -10.07 -11.93
CA GLU A 114 31.75 -10.31 -10.69
C GLU A 114 30.99 -9.87 -9.43
N LEU A 115 30.04 -8.94 -9.57
CA LEU A 115 29.23 -8.41 -8.47
C LEU A 115 27.82 -9.02 -8.41
N ARG A 116 27.43 -9.78 -9.44
CA ARG A 116 26.08 -10.39 -9.50
C ARG A 116 25.87 -11.39 -8.39
N CYS A 117 24.65 -11.43 -7.88
CA CYS A 117 24.27 -12.30 -6.78
C CYS A 117 25.18 -12.17 -5.56
N GLY A 118 25.75 -10.97 -5.37
CA GLY A 118 26.64 -10.62 -4.25
C GLY A 118 25.92 -9.88 -3.13
N GLU A 119 26.70 -9.10 -2.40
CA GLU A 119 26.22 -8.17 -1.38
C GLU A 119 25.71 -6.90 -2.08
N GLY A 120 24.50 -6.67 -2.28
CA GLY A 120 23.98 -5.50 -2.99
C GLY A 120 22.50 -5.67 -3.30
N TRP A 121 22.08 -5.10 -4.41
CA TRP A 121 20.69 -5.06 -4.79
C TRP A 121 20.39 -5.83 -6.08
N ASP A 122 21.33 -6.64 -6.57
CA ASP A 122 21.16 -7.35 -7.85
C ASP A 122 19.96 -8.30 -7.83
N VAL A 123 19.86 -9.18 -6.82
CA VAL A 123 18.71 -10.11 -6.69
C VAL A 123 17.41 -9.35 -6.43
N TRP A 124 17.47 -8.24 -5.72
CA TRP A 124 16.34 -7.31 -5.56
C TRP A 124 15.88 -6.71 -6.92
N GLY A 125 16.82 -6.31 -7.76
CA GLY A 125 16.55 -5.86 -9.12
C GLY A 125 15.94 -6.96 -9.99
N ILE A 126 16.47 -8.18 -9.91
CA ILE A 126 15.92 -9.37 -10.59
C ILE A 126 14.46 -9.62 -10.17
N LYS A 127 14.14 -9.51 -8.88
CA LYS A 127 12.76 -9.62 -8.37
C LYS A 127 11.83 -8.68 -9.14
N TYR A 128 12.15 -7.39 -9.16
CA TYR A 128 11.28 -6.39 -9.78
C TYR A 128 11.21 -6.51 -11.30
N THR A 129 12.30 -6.91 -11.93
CA THR A 129 12.33 -7.21 -13.37
C THR A 129 11.38 -8.37 -13.71
N MET A 130 11.43 -9.46 -12.96
CA MET A 130 10.49 -10.57 -13.13
C MET A 130 9.04 -10.14 -12.90
N MET A 131 8.76 -9.35 -11.86
CA MET A 131 7.42 -8.84 -11.58
C MET A 131 6.89 -8.01 -12.75
N GLY A 132 7.70 -7.09 -13.30
CA GLY A 132 7.32 -6.28 -14.44
C GLY A 132 6.99 -7.10 -15.69
N LEU A 133 7.82 -8.08 -16.01
CA LEU A 133 7.60 -8.99 -17.14
C LEU A 133 6.33 -9.85 -16.96
N LEU A 134 6.08 -10.36 -15.76
CA LEU A 134 4.92 -11.19 -15.46
C LEU A 134 3.61 -10.39 -15.46
N HIS A 135 3.60 -9.13 -15.02
CA HIS A 135 2.46 -8.23 -15.18
C HIS A 135 2.14 -7.97 -16.66
N TYR A 136 3.18 -7.73 -17.47
CA TYR A 136 2.99 -7.56 -18.90
C TYR A 136 2.43 -8.81 -19.57
N TYR A 137 2.96 -9.99 -19.22
CA TYR A 137 2.44 -11.28 -19.68
C TYR A 137 0.94 -11.43 -19.38
N ASP A 138 0.52 -11.20 -18.12
CA ASP A 138 -0.87 -11.36 -17.71
C ASP A 138 -1.81 -10.41 -18.46
N TRP A 139 -1.38 -9.17 -18.66
CA TRP A 139 -2.15 -8.21 -19.43
C TRP A 139 -2.33 -8.65 -20.88
N LYS A 140 -1.24 -9.07 -21.54
CA LYS A 140 -1.29 -9.51 -22.94
C LYS A 140 -2.11 -10.78 -23.14
N CYS A 141 -2.13 -11.67 -22.18
CA CYS A 141 -2.98 -12.87 -22.23
C CYS A 141 -4.48 -12.58 -22.21
N LYS A 142 -4.90 -11.41 -21.71
CA LYS A 142 -6.30 -10.99 -21.72
C LYS A 142 -6.74 -10.41 -23.07
N VAL A 143 -5.83 -10.14 -23.98
CA VAL A 143 -6.11 -9.56 -25.29
C VAL A 143 -6.08 -10.67 -26.36
N GLU A 144 -7.22 -10.95 -26.97
CA GLU A 144 -7.34 -11.97 -28.02
C GLU A 144 -6.71 -11.51 -29.36
N SER A 145 -5.40 -11.62 -29.49
CA SER A 145 -4.72 -11.40 -30.76
C SER A 145 -3.42 -12.22 -30.86
N VAL A 146 -3.08 -12.69 -32.08
CA VAL A 146 -1.84 -13.43 -32.33
C VAL A 146 -0.61 -12.62 -31.95
N LYS A 147 -0.60 -11.32 -32.25
CA LYS A 147 0.49 -10.41 -31.88
C LYS A 147 0.65 -10.31 -30.37
N CYS A 148 -0.44 -10.15 -29.62
CA CYS A 148 -0.40 -10.07 -28.16
C CYS A 148 0.08 -11.39 -27.54
N LYS A 149 -0.26 -12.52 -28.11
CA LYS A 149 0.26 -13.82 -27.66
C LYS A 149 1.77 -13.92 -27.84
N VAL A 150 2.33 -13.51 -28.97
CA VAL A 150 3.78 -13.49 -29.21
C VAL A 150 4.50 -12.57 -28.22
N GLU A 151 3.94 -11.39 -27.97
CA GLU A 151 4.50 -10.44 -26.98
C GLU A 151 4.44 -10.99 -25.54
N ALA A 152 3.33 -11.67 -25.18
CA ALA A 152 3.18 -12.34 -23.90
C ALA A 152 4.23 -13.46 -23.73
N ASP A 153 4.35 -14.33 -24.74
CA ASP A 153 5.28 -15.47 -24.71
C ASP A 153 6.74 -14.99 -24.59
N ALA A 154 7.11 -13.91 -25.26
CA ALA A 154 8.43 -13.32 -25.15
C ALA A 154 8.71 -12.82 -23.71
N ALA A 155 7.76 -12.17 -23.06
CA ALA A 155 7.91 -11.71 -21.69
C ALA A 155 7.98 -12.87 -20.69
N LEU A 156 7.15 -13.90 -20.86
CA LEU A 156 7.17 -15.10 -20.02
C LEU A 156 8.49 -15.87 -20.18
N GLU A 157 9.00 -16.05 -21.41
CA GLU A 157 10.28 -16.71 -21.64
C GLU A 157 11.44 -15.92 -21.05
N ALA A 158 11.42 -14.58 -21.17
CA ALA A 158 12.44 -13.74 -20.55
C ALA A 158 12.45 -13.85 -19.02
N ALA A 159 11.27 -13.82 -18.38
CA ALA A 159 11.15 -14.02 -16.93
C ALA A 159 11.61 -15.43 -16.52
N LYS A 160 11.28 -16.43 -17.31
CA LYS A 160 11.72 -17.82 -17.11
C LYS A 160 13.24 -17.95 -17.19
N ARG A 161 13.87 -17.42 -18.25
CA ARG A 161 15.34 -17.43 -18.40
C ARG A 161 16.05 -16.69 -17.29
N LEU A 162 15.50 -15.57 -16.83
CA LEU A 162 16.05 -14.80 -15.71
C LEU A 162 15.97 -15.59 -14.38
N CYS A 163 14.87 -16.29 -14.13
CA CYS A 163 14.75 -17.17 -12.98
C CYS A 163 15.69 -18.40 -13.09
N ASP A 164 15.83 -18.97 -14.29
CA ASP A 164 16.76 -20.07 -14.57
C ASP A 164 18.23 -19.66 -14.33
N TYR A 165 18.58 -18.42 -14.73
CA TYR A 165 19.86 -17.84 -14.39
C TYR A 165 20.06 -17.80 -12.86
N LEU A 166 19.10 -17.24 -12.12
CA LEU A 166 19.19 -17.11 -10.67
C LEU A 166 19.37 -18.50 -9.99
N ILE A 167 18.60 -19.50 -10.39
CA ILE A 167 18.72 -20.89 -9.90
C ILE A 167 20.10 -21.48 -10.21
N GLY A 168 20.67 -21.15 -11.37
CA GLY A 168 21.99 -21.63 -11.77
C GLY A 168 23.15 -20.97 -11.04
N GLU A 169 22.95 -19.77 -10.51
CA GLU A 169 23.99 -18.99 -9.83
C GLU A 169 24.01 -19.20 -8.31
N ILE A 170 22.86 -19.43 -7.68
CA ILE A 170 22.67 -19.44 -6.22
C ILE A 170 22.05 -20.76 -5.74
N GLY A 171 22.33 -21.10 -4.49
CA GLY A 171 21.81 -22.29 -3.80
C GLY A 171 22.76 -23.45 -3.77
N PRO A 172 22.33 -24.64 -3.31
CA PRO A 172 23.18 -25.78 -3.02
C PRO A 172 24.04 -26.25 -4.20
N ASN A 173 23.56 -26.01 -5.43
CA ASN A 173 24.24 -26.39 -6.68
C ASN A 173 24.59 -25.16 -7.53
N GLY A 174 24.49 -23.95 -6.97
CA GLY A 174 24.74 -22.72 -7.69
C GLY A 174 26.24 -22.50 -7.95
N LYS A 175 26.57 -21.98 -9.14
CA LYS A 175 27.97 -21.78 -9.58
C LYS A 175 28.76 -20.85 -8.64
N ARG A 176 28.09 -19.92 -7.93
CA ARG A 176 28.77 -18.96 -7.06
C ARG A 176 29.06 -19.50 -5.65
N GLY A 177 28.61 -20.74 -5.35
CA GLY A 177 28.88 -21.41 -4.08
C GLY A 177 28.37 -20.64 -2.86
N ARG A 178 27.26 -19.93 -3.00
CA ARG A 178 26.61 -19.19 -1.90
C ARG A 178 25.10 -19.38 -1.91
N GLU A 179 24.54 -19.33 -0.73
CA GLU A 179 23.10 -19.46 -0.51
C GLU A 179 22.38 -18.10 -0.73
N LEU A 180 21.10 -18.13 -1.06
CA LEU A 180 20.31 -16.92 -1.33
C LEU A 180 20.36 -15.92 -0.15
N TRP A 181 20.19 -16.40 1.07
CA TRP A 181 20.23 -15.56 2.28
C TRP A 181 21.61 -14.97 2.61
N GLN A 182 22.67 -15.43 1.94
CA GLN A 182 24.02 -14.85 2.01
C GLN A 182 24.22 -13.72 0.99
N THR A 183 23.24 -13.50 0.12
CA THR A 183 23.26 -12.44 -0.88
C THR A 183 22.41 -11.24 -0.45
N GLY A 184 22.69 -10.09 -1.02
CA GLY A 184 21.97 -8.85 -0.68
C GLY A 184 22.25 -8.37 0.74
N ASN A 185 21.49 -7.37 1.15
CA ASN A 185 21.56 -6.76 2.47
C ASN A 185 20.45 -7.27 3.40
N TRP A 186 20.48 -6.84 4.66
CA TRP A 186 19.43 -7.03 5.64
C TRP A 186 19.19 -8.51 6.00
N SER A 187 20.29 -9.23 6.30
CA SER A 187 20.29 -10.68 6.57
C SER A 187 19.62 -11.49 5.46
N GLY A 188 19.80 -11.07 4.21
CA GLY A 188 19.19 -11.74 3.06
C GLY A 188 17.69 -11.45 2.84
N CYS A 189 17.05 -10.55 3.61
CA CYS A 189 15.64 -10.19 3.39
C CYS A 189 15.41 -9.60 1.99
N ALA A 190 16.31 -8.72 1.51
CA ALA A 190 16.18 -8.15 0.17
C ALA A 190 16.13 -9.24 -0.90
N SER A 191 17.09 -10.17 -0.89
CA SER A 191 17.19 -11.26 -1.86
C SER A 191 16.07 -12.29 -1.69
N SER A 192 15.73 -12.68 -0.46
CA SER A 192 14.67 -13.68 -0.20
C SER A 192 13.29 -13.23 -0.67
N SER A 193 13.07 -11.93 -0.83
CA SER A 193 11.83 -11.39 -1.34
C SER A 193 11.55 -11.72 -2.81
N VAL A 194 12.53 -12.29 -3.54
CA VAL A 194 12.35 -12.83 -4.90
C VAL A 194 11.36 -14.03 -4.92
N LEU A 195 11.03 -14.57 -3.74
CA LEU A 195 10.02 -15.61 -3.59
C LEU A 195 8.71 -15.26 -4.31
N GLU A 196 8.26 -14.00 -4.21
CA GLU A 196 6.99 -13.55 -4.80
C GLU A 196 6.94 -13.79 -6.32
N PRO A 197 7.84 -13.25 -7.16
CA PRO A 197 7.79 -13.53 -8.60
C PRO A 197 8.18 -14.97 -8.98
N VAL A 198 8.92 -15.70 -8.17
CA VAL A 198 9.19 -17.13 -8.40
C VAL A 198 7.91 -17.95 -8.29
N VAL A 199 7.08 -17.69 -7.26
CA VAL A 199 5.76 -18.33 -7.11
C VAL A 199 4.82 -17.91 -8.25
N TRP A 200 4.85 -16.66 -8.67
CA TRP A 200 4.07 -16.17 -9.80
C TRP A 200 4.46 -16.86 -11.11
N LEU A 201 5.75 -17.05 -11.35
CA LEU A 201 6.27 -17.77 -12.52
C LEU A 201 5.81 -19.25 -12.49
N TYR A 202 5.93 -19.91 -11.33
CA TYR A 202 5.41 -21.28 -11.15
C TYR A 202 3.94 -21.40 -11.57
N ARG A 203 3.08 -20.51 -11.06
CA ARG A 203 1.63 -20.52 -11.35
C ARG A 203 1.35 -20.41 -12.86
N ARG A 204 2.17 -19.66 -13.60
CA ARG A 204 1.99 -19.45 -15.05
C ARG A 204 2.53 -20.59 -15.87
N ILE A 205 3.75 -21.05 -15.59
CA ILE A 205 4.38 -22.14 -16.35
C ILE A 205 3.59 -23.44 -16.22
N ARG A 206 3.07 -23.76 -15.02
CA ARG A 206 2.29 -25.00 -14.82
C ARG A 206 1.04 -25.11 -15.71
N LEU A 207 0.49 -23.99 -16.15
CA LEU A 207 -0.71 -23.91 -16.99
C LEU A 207 -0.37 -23.92 -18.50
N ARG A 208 0.90 -23.77 -18.87
CA ARG A 208 1.38 -23.62 -20.24
C ARG A 208 2.12 -24.88 -20.69
N GLN A 209 1.42 -25.76 -21.43
CA GLN A 209 2.00 -27.03 -21.94
C GLN A 209 3.15 -26.75 -22.94
N ASP A 210 3.04 -25.71 -23.74
CA ASP A 210 4.05 -25.23 -24.67
C ASP A 210 5.34 -24.70 -23.99
N PHE A 211 5.27 -24.39 -22.68
CA PHE A 211 6.41 -24.08 -21.80
C PHE A 211 6.82 -25.28 -20.91
N GLY A 212 6.34 -26.47 -21.19
CA GLY A 212 6.64 -27.71 -20.47
C GLY A 212 5.71 -28.03 -19.29
N GLY A 213 4.70 -27.20 -19.05
CA GLY A 213 3.63 -27.47 -18.08
C GLY A 213 4.11 -27.74 -16.66
N GLN A 214 3.45 -28.67 -15.98
CA GLN A 214 3.76 -29.02 -14.59
C GLN A 214 5.19 -29.56 -14.40
N VAL A 215 5.74 -30.27 -15.39
CA VAL A 215 7.10 -30.85 -15.32
C VAL A 215 8.14 -29.73 -15.26
N ALA A 216 8.05 -28.75 -16.16
CA ALA A 216 8.96 -27.62 -16.17
C ALA A 216 8.74 -26.68 -14.98
N ALA A 217 7.50 -26.52 -14.51
CA ALA A 217 7.16 -25.67 -13.37
C ALA A 217 7.75 -26.19 -12.05
N LYS A 218 7.92 -27.52 -11.90
CA LYS A 218 8.40 -28.13 -10.65
C LYS A 218 9.68 -27.46 -10.11
N LYS A 219 10.65 -27.14 -10.98
CA LYS A 219 11.91 -26.51 -10.54
C LYS A 219 11.72 -25.15 -9.86
N TYR A 220 10.70 -24.36 -10.27
CA TYR A 220 10.39 -23.07 -9.66
C TYR A 220 9.72 -23.26 -8.30
N LEU A 221 8.87 -24.29 -8.15
CA LEU A 221 8.30 -24.66 -6.86
C LEU A 221 9.37 -25.17 -5.89
N ASP A 222 10.29 -26.01 -6.38
CA ASP A 222 11.43 -26.49 -5.59
C ASP A 222 12.32 -25.33 -5.15
N PHE A 223 12.57 -24.37 -6.03
CA PHE A 223 13.32 -23.16 -5.68
C PHE A 223 12.55 -22.25 -4.70
N ALA A 224 11.23 -22.08 -4.87
CA ALA A 224 10.40 -21.36 -3.89
C ALA A 224 10.47 -22.03 -2.51
N THR A 225 10.37 -23.36 -2.44
CA THR A 225 10.52 -24.13 -1.19
C THR A 225 11.91 -23.94 -0.56
N TYR A 226 12.96 -23.93 -1.38
CA TYR A 226 14.32 -23.63 -0.92
C TYR A 226 14.41 -22.21 -0.32
N ILE A 227 13.80 -21.20 -0.95
CA ILE A 227 13.78 -19.83 -0.43
C ILE A 227 13.04 -19.77 0.92
N VAL A 228 11.86 -20.40 1.03
CA VAL A 228 11.08 -20.46 2.28
C VAL A 228 11.91 -21.13 3.40
N LYS A 229 12.61 -22.22 3.10
CA LYS A 229 13.52 -22.86 4.04
C LYS A 229 14.64 -21.91 4.47
N GLY A 230 15.23 -21.18 3.53
CA GLY A 230 16.27 -20.16 3.79
C GLY A 230 15.79 -19.00 4.66
N MET A 231 14.51 -18.65 4.61
CA MET A 231 13.91 -17.62 5.48
C MET A 231 13.62 -18.12 6.90
N THR A 232 13.69 -19.42 7.16
CA THR A 232 13.27 -20.04 8.42
C THR A 232 14.44 -20.62 9.20
N GLU A 233 15.25 -21.49 8.58
CA GLU A 233 16.20 -22.35 9.29
C GLU A 233 17.58 -21.72 9.62
N PRO A 234 18.23 -21.00 8.68
CA PRO A 234 19.60 -20.51 8.92
C PRO A 234 19.63 -19.40 9.98
N LYS A 235 20.54 -19.54 10.97
CA LYS A 235 20.71 -18.54 12.04
C LYS A 235 21.14 -17.17 11.48
N GLU A 236 21.92 -17.15 10.43
CA GLU A 236 22.41 -15.95 9.74
C GLU A 236 21.39 -15.37 8.75
N GLY A 237 20.37 -16.15 8.38
CA GLY A 237 19.31 -15.76 7.45
C GLY A 237 18.27 -14.82 8.04
N PRO A 238 17.21 -14.56 7.29
CA PRO A 238 16.11 -13.67 7.70
C PRO A 238 15.38 -14.09 8.99
N ARG A 239 15.23 -15.38 9.24
CA ARG A 239 14.53 -15.96 10.40
C ARG A 239 13.10 -15.39 10.59
N LEU A 240 12.38 -15.22 9.50
CA LEU A 240 11.09 -14.52 9.54
C LEU A 240 10.00 -15.36 10.20
N VAL A 241 10.03 -16.68 10.00
CA VAL A 241 8.96 -17.59 10.47
C VAL A 241 9.15 -17.96 11.92
N ASP A 242 10.33 -18.43 12.28
CA ASP A 242 10.64 -18.89 13.65
C ASP A 242 10.55 -17.75 14.67
N LEU A 243 11.17 -16.58 14.41
CA LEU A 243 11.07 -15.42 15.31
C LEU A 243 9.63 -14.93 15.48
N ALA A 244 8.80 -15.02 14.44
CA ALA A 244 7.39 -14.68 14.54
C ALA A 244 6.62 -15.66 15.43
N LEU A 245 6.86 -16.97 15.27
CA LEU A 245 6.23 -18.02 16.06
C LEU A 245 6.71 -18.02 17.52
N GLU A 246 7.94 -17.57 17.77
CA GLU A 246 8.50 -17.31 19.10
C GLU A 246 7.93 -16.05 19.76
N GLY A 247 7.16 -15.22 19.02
CA GLY A 247 6.56 -13.97 19.53
C GLY A 247 7.57 -12.81 19.65
N ILE A 248 8.70 -12.89 18.95
CA ILE A 248 9.70 -11.80 18.96
C ILE A 248 9.21 -10.65 18.07
N SER A 249 9.07 -9.46 18.69
CA SER A 249 8.64 -8.26 17.97
C SER A 249 9.55 -7.93 16.80
N VAL A 250 8.97 -7.40 15.70
CA VAL A 250 9.74 -7.00 14.52
C VAL A 250 10.83 -6.00 14.85
N ALA A 251 10.62 -5.11 15.82
CA ALA A 251 11.61 -4.14 16.27
C ALA A 251 12.79 -4.76 17.04
N ASP A 252 12.62 -5.96 17.58
CA ASP A 252 13.63 -6.68 18.36
C ASP A 252 14.40 -7.74 17.54
N ARG A 253 14.02 -7.96 16.28
CA ARG A 253 14.64 -8.91 15.36
C ARG A 253 15.96 -8.38 14.80
N ASN A 254 16.91 -8.01 15.66
CA ASN A 254 18.24 -7.66 15.19
C ASN A 254 19.14 -8.91 15.06
N GLY A 255 20.15 -8.85 14.19
CA GLY A 255 21.03 -9.96 13.90
C GLY A 255 22.48 -9.77 14.35
N TYR A 256 22.81 -8.61 14.94
CA TYR A 256 24.21 -8.26 15.19
C TYR A 256 24.66 -8.40 16.66
N GLY A 257 23.86 -9.01 17.54
CA GLY A 257 24.30 -9.32 18.91
C GLY A 257 24.97 -8.14 19.64
N ASN A 258 26.16 -8.38 20.22
CA ASN A 258 26.93 -7.39 20.95
C ASN A 258 27.94 -6.59 20.10
N VAL A 259 27.82 -6.59 18.77
CA VAL A 259 28.75 -5.84 17.90
C VAL A 259 28.50 -4.34 18.03
N PRO A 260 29.53 -3.51 18.11
CA PRO A 260 29.41 -2.06 18.16
C PRO A 260 28.62 -1.54 16.96
N GLN A 261 27.62 -0.71 17.19
CA GLN A 261 26.81 -0.09 16.11
C GLN A 261 27.60 0.93 15.26
N SER A 262 28.87 1.15 15.56
CA SER A 262 29.79 2.01 14.81
C SER A 262 30.21 1.43 13.45
N ASP A 263 30.05 0.12 13.23
CA ASP A 263 30.28 -0.50 11.93
C ASP A 263 28.97 -0.54 11.12
N GLY A 264 28.71 0.51 10.35
CA GLY A 264 27.52 0.65 9.54
C GLY A 264 27.34 -0.46 8.50
N ALA A 265 28.42 -0.98 7.92
CA ALA A 265 28.36 -2.05 6.93
C ALA A 265 27.93 -3.38 7.58
N TYR A 266 28.49 -3.70 8.75
CA TYR A 266 28.09 -4.88 9.50
C TYR A 266 26.63 -4.81 9.94
N VAL A 267 26.19 -3.67 10.47
CA VAL A 267 24.79 -3.44 10.89
C VAL A 267 23.85 -3.62 9.70
N MET A 268 24.15 -3.05 8.55
CA MET A 268 23.34 -3.18 7.34
C MET A 268 23.23 -4.63 6.87
N LYS A 269 24.32 -5.39 6.93
CA LYS A 269 24.37 -6.79 6.52
C LYS A 269 23.52 -7.71 7.41
N HIS A 270 23.55 -7.49 8.73
CA HIS A 270 22.96 -8.40 9.73
C HIS A 270 21.63 -7.90 10.34
N ASN A 271 21.12 -6.77 9.89
CA ASN A 271 19.89 -6.18 10.40
C ASN A 271 18.65 -6.84 9.78
N ARG A 272 17.77 -7.40 10.61
CA ARG A 272 16.47 -8.02 10.20
C ARG A 272 15.28 -7.09 10.33
N ARG A 273 15.51 -5.82 10.72
CA ARG A 273 14.43 -4.83 10.99
C ARG A 273 14.11 -3.95 9.80
N LYS A 274 14.66 -4.23 8.63
CA LYS A 274 14.35 -3.45 7.42
C LYS A 274 12.91 -3.71 7.00
N ALA A 275 12.09 -2.67 7.08
CA ALA A 275 10.64 -2.78 7.05
C ALA A 275 10.08 -3.22 5.70
N TYR A 276 10.52 -2.59 4.61
CA TYR A 276 10.03 -2.87 3.28
C TYR A 276 10.34 -4.30 2.84
N GLU A 277 11.61 -4.69 2.98
CA GLU A 277 12.11 -6.00 2.54
C GLU A 277 11.47 -7.13 3.34
N THR A 278 11.30 -6.94 4.65
CA THR A 278 10.62 -7.90 5.53
C THR A 278 9.18 -8.16 5.07
N MET A 279 8.38 -7.10 4.86
CA MET A 279 7.00 -7.25 4.38
C MET A 279 6.94 -7.86 2.97
N SER A 280 7.89 -7.53 2.10
CA SER A 280 7.99 -8.14 0.78
C SER A 280 8.23 -9.65 0.83
N CYS A 281 9.03 -10.13 1.80
CA CYS A 281 9.19 -11.57 2.02
C CYS A 281 7.88 -12.23 2.43
N TYR A 282 7.10 -11.61 3.33
CA TYR A 282 5.82 -12.16 3.75
C TYR A 282 4.76 -12.15 2.63
N GLN A 283 4.79 -11.18 1.72
CA GLN A 283 3.92 -11.21 0.54
C GLN A 283 4.19 -12.45 -0.31
N GLY A 284 5.45 -12.74 -0.62
CA GLY A 284 5.83 -13.97 -1.32
C GLY A 284 5.53 -15.24 -0.53
N LEU A 285 5.66 -15.19 0.80
CA LEU A 285 5.31 -16.32 1.68
C LEU A 285 3.83 -16.65 1.63
N LEU A 286 2.95 -15.64 1.63
CA LEU A 286 1.51 -15.85 1.51
C LEU A 286 1.13 -16.41 0.13
N ASP A 287 1.75 -15.93 -0.97
CA ASP A 287 1.58 -16.52 -2.30
C ASP A 287 2.01 -18.00 -2.35
N TYR A 288 3.10 -18.34 -1.65
CA TYR A 288 3.56 -19.73 -1.52
C TYR A 288 2.57 -20.58 -0.71
N VAL A 289 2.05 -20.05 0.40
CA VAL A 289 1.02 -20.72 1.23
C VAL A 289 -0.22 -21.05 0.41
N GLU A 290 -0.71 -20.12 -0.42
CA GLU A 290 -1.85 -20.39 -1.30
C GLU A 290 -1.55 -21.53 -2.28
N VAL A 291 -0.39 -21.51 -2.96
CA VAL A 291 -0.01 -22.55 -3.90
C VAL A 291 0.07 -23.92 -3.23
N MET A 292 0.69 -24.00 -2.04
CA MET A 292 0.83 -25.26 -1.32
C MET A 292 -0.51 -25.78 -0.79
N SER A 293 -1.41 -24.89 -0.39
CA SER A 293 -2.78 -25.23 0.01
C SER A 293 -3.57 -25.81 -1.16
N ASP A 294 -3.47 -25.23 -2.35
CA ASP A 294 -4.13 -25.70 -3.58
C ASP A 294 -3.62 -27.11 -4.00
N LEU A 295 -2.35 -27.41 -3.74
CA LEU A 295 -1.76 -28.70 -4.08
C LEU A 295 -2.16 -29.84 -3.12
N GLY A 296 -2.74 -29.53 -1.95
CA GLY A 296 -3.31 -30.52 -1.04
C GLY A 296 -2.30 -31.49 -0.42
N GLY A 297 -1.05 -31.03 -0.18
CA GLY A 297 0.04 -31.85 0.32
C GLY A 297 -0.11 -32.33 1.78
N LYS A 298 0.70 -33.32 2.19
CA LYS A 298 0.76 -33.84 3.58
C LYS A 298 1.35 -32.84 4.61
N GLU A 299 1.74 -31.67 4.15
CA GLU A 299 2.46 -30.62 4.92
C GLU A 299 1.52 -29.57 5.53
N GLY A 300 0.22 -29.90 5.70
CA GLY A 300 -0.80 -28.95 6.17
C GLY A 300 -0.41 -28.20 7.44
N ALA A 301 0.18 -28.87 8.43
CA ALA A 301 0.61 -28.24 9.69
C ALA A 301 1.76 -27.24 9.46
N GLN A 302 2.70 -27.50 8.55
CA GLN A 302 3.77 -26.59 8.21
C GLN A 302 3.24 -25.35 7.48
N ILE A 303 2.33 -25.53 6.52
CA ILE A 303 1.70 -24.45 5.76
C ILE A 303 0.89 -23.54 6.68
N GLU A 304 0.12 -24.09 7.61
CA GLU A 304 -0.57 -23.29 8.64
C GLU A 304 0.39 -22.55 9.56
N GLY A 305 1.57 -23.13 9.87
CA GLY A 305 2.64 -22.44 10.61
C GLY A 305 3.18 -21.23 9.87
N LEU A 306 3.40 -21.33 8.55
CA LEU A 306 3.83 -20.21 7.70
C LEU A 306 2.79 -19.08 7.65
N LYS A 307 1.52 -19.43 7.45
CA LYS A 307 0.39 -18.49 7.47
C LYS A 307 0.30 -17.79 8.82
N LYS A 308 0.37 -18.54 9.92
CA LYS A 308 0.35 -18.01 11.29
C LYS A 308 1.49 -17.03 11.53
N ALA A 309 2.71 -17.33 11.08
CA ALA A 309 3.86 -16.43 11.21
C ALA A 309 3.63 -15.08 10.51
N ALA A 310 3.04 -15.10 9.31
CA ALA A 310 2.69 -13.87 8.58
C ALA A 310 1.63 -13.04 9.34
N ILE A 311 0.59 -13.67 9.86
CA ILE A 311 -0.47 -13.01 10.64
C ILE A 311 0.10 -12.40 11.92
N LEU A 312 0.86 -13.17 12.72
CA LEU A 312 1.47 -12.68 13.96
C LEU A 312 2.41 -11.50 13.71
N THR A 313 3.18 -11.54 12.61
CA THR A 313 4.05 -10.42 12.23
C THR A 313 3.24 -9.18 11.86
N ALA A 314 2.16 -9.32 11.10
CA ALA A 314 1.31 -8.19 10.74
C ALA A 314 0.62 -7.58 11.98
N GLU A 315 0.15 -8.41 12.91
CA GLU A 315 -0.42 -7.96 14.19
C GLU A 315 0.61 -7.20 15.04
N ASP A 316 1.84 -7.68 15.06
CA ASP A 316 2.93 -7.01 15.76
C ASP A 316 3.29 -5.67 15.11
N ILE A 317 3.38 -5.62 13.77
CA ILE A 317 3.58 -4.36 13.02
C ILE A 317 2.47 -3.35 13.33
N VAL A 318 1.20 -3.78 13.33
CA VAL A 318 0.07 -2.89 13.64
C VAL A 318 0.16 -2.35 15.06
N ARG A 319 0.57 -3.16 16.02
CA ARG A 319 0.66 -2.78 17.44
C ARG A 319 1.86 -1.89 17.75
N GLU A 320 3.05 -2.19 17.18
CA GLU A 320 4.32 -1.57 17.60
C GLU A 320 4.82 -0.49 16.63
N GLU A 321 4.39 -0.53 15.35
CA GLU A 321 5.01 0.28 14.30
C GLU A 321 4.01 1.20 13.57
N VAL A 322 2.73 0.82 13.47
CA VAL A 322 1.75 1.60 12.71
C VAL A 322 1.23 2.77 13.54
N THR A 323 1.50 3.98 13.08
CA THR A 323 1.05 5.22 13.72
C THR A 323 -0.46 5.45 13.55
N LEU A 324 -1.01 6.48 14.18
CA LEU A 324 -2.41 6.88 13.98
C LEU A 324 -2.71 7.24 12.51
N ALA A 325 -1.72 7.74 11.76
CA ALA A 325 -1.85 8.02 10.34
C ALA A 325 -1.80 6.75 9.45
N GLY A 326 -1.64 5.57 10.02
CA GLY A 326 -1.62 4.32 9.27
C GLY A 326 -0.31 4.03 8.52
N GLY A 327 0.65 4.95 8.53
CA GLY A 327 1.99 4.68 8.04
C GLY A 327 2.84 4.00 9.10
N CYS A 328 3.91 3.35 8.71
CA CYS A 328 4.79 2.65 9.64
C CYS A 328 6.27 2.85 9.29
N SER A 329 7.15 2.38 10.16
CA SER A 329 8.60 2.51 10.16
C SER A 329 9.15 3.86 10.66
N ALA A 330 10.36 3.80 11.17
CA ALA A 330 11.20 4.95 11.47
C ALA A 330 12.57 4.73 10.80
N SER A 331 13.01 5.68 9.95
CA SER A 331 14.20 5.50 9.11
C SER A 331 14.22 4.16 8.36
N GLU A 332 13.08 3.81 7.74
CA GLU A 332 12.90 2.58 6.95
C GLU A 332 13.02 1.26 7.75
N GLN A 333 13.08 1.34 9.06
CA GLN A 333 13.28 0.20 9.93
C GLN A 333 12.16 0.07 10.98
N TRP A 334 12.02 -1.13 11.54
CA TRP A 334 11.21 -1.39 12.71
C TRP A 334 11.93 -0.91 13.96
N LEU A 335 11.49 0.19 14.54
CA LEU A 335 12.12 0.85 15.70
C LEU A 335 11.10 1.30 16.75
N HIS A 336 10.02 0.54 16.93
CA HIS A 336 8.86 0.92 17.74
C HIS A 336 8.30 2.29 17.32
N GLY A 337 7.88 2.38 16.06
CA GLY A 337 7.41 3.62 15.44
C GLY A 337 6.25 4.28 16.18
N VAL A 338 5.34 3.48 16.77
CA VAL A 338 4.25 3.97 17.62
C VAL A 338 4.77 4.83 18.77
N ARG A 339 5.89 4.46 19.40
CA ARG A 339 6.47 5.21 20.52
C ARG A 339 7.13 6.53 20.10
N LYS A 340 7.33 6.74 18.79
CA LYS A 340 8.01 7.92 18.22
C LYS A 340 7.06 8.97 17.67
N GLN A 341 5.76 8.70 17.62
CA GLN A 341 4.82 9.58 16.91
C GLN A 341 4.61 10.95 17.59
N THR A 342 4.93 11.11 18.87
CA THR A 342 4.93 12.41 19.57
C THR A 342 6.25 13.15 19.46
N LEU A 343 7.30 12.54 18.93
CA LEU A 343 8.62 13.12 18.77
C LEU A 343 8.73 13.87 17.43
N PRO A 344 9.60 14.91 17.32
CA PRO A 344 9.85 15.61 16.07
C PRO A 344 10.71 14.76 15.10
N TYR A 345 10.27 13.55 14.81
CA TYR A 345 11.00 12.58 14.00
C TYR A 345 10.63 12.70 12.52
N ARG A 346 11.57 13.25 11.72
CA ARG A 346 11.30 13.57 10.30
C ARG A 346 11.22 12.35 9.38
N SER A 347 11.96 11.30 9.68
CA SER A 347 12.02 10.07 8.87
C SER A 347 11.02 9.02 9.36
N LEU A 348 9.80 9.45 9.73
CA LEU A 348 8.70 8.59 10.15
C LEU A 348 7.78 8.33 8.95
N GLN A 349 7.28 7.09 8.83
CA GLN A 349 6.29 6.70 7.83
C GLN A 349 6.83 6.88 6.39
N GLU A 350 7.86 6.11 6.05
CA GLU A 350 8.33 6.06 4.66
C GLU A 350 7.20 5.61 3.72
N THR A 351 7.06 6.31 2.58
CA THR A 351 6.01 6.01 1.60
C THR A 351 6.12 4.61 1.01
N CYS A 352 7.35 4.12 0.76
CA CYS A 352 7.57 2.75 0.31
C CYS A 352 7.04 1.74 1.33
N VAL A 353 7.34 1.94 2.60
CA VAL A 353 6.89 1.06 3.69
C VAL A 353 5.37 1.13 3.87
N THR A 354 4.78 2.34 3.82
CA THR A 354 3.32 2.53 3.89
C THR A 354 2.61 1.79 2.76
N THR A 355 3.05 1.98 1.51
CA THR A 355 2.49 1.28 0.34
C THR A 355 2.63 -0.24 0.45
N THR A 356 3.81 -0.72 0.89
CA THR A 356 4.07 -2.15 1.03
C THR A 356 3.27 -2.75 2.18
N GLY A 357 3.03 -1.99 3.26
CA GLY A 357 2.13 -2.36 4.36
C GLY A 357 0.69 -2.53 3.89
N MET A 358 0.17 -1.61 3.06
CA MET A 358 -1.16 -1.73 2.45
C MET A 358 -1.25 -3.01 1.59
N ARG A 359 -0.24 -3.30 0.77
CA ARG A 359 -0.19 -4.53 -0.03
C ARG A 359 -0.09 -5.80 0.81
N PHE A 360 0.61 -5.75 1.92
CA PHE A 360 0.67 -6.88 2.86
C PHE A 360 -0.69 -7.12 3.52
N CYS A 361 -1.38 -6.06 3.94
CA CYS A 361 -2.75 -6.16 4.45
C CYS A 361 -3.73 -6.67 3.37
N GLU A 362 -3.55 -6.29 2.10
CA GLU A 362 -4.33 -6.80 0.98
C GLU A 362 -4.17 -8.33 0.83
N LYS A 363 -2.93 -8.84 0.87
CA LYS A 363 -2.66 -10.29 0.83
C LYS A 363 -3.26 -11.02 2.04
N LEU A 364 -3.17 -10.42 3.22
CA LEU A 364 -3.79 -10.99 4.43
C LEU A 364 -5.31 -11.00 4.34
N LEU A 365 -5.93 -9.96 3.78
CA LEU A 365 -7.37 -9.93 3.53
C LEU A 365 -7.80 -11.08 2.62
N ASP A 366 -7.06 -11.36 1.54
CA ASP A 366 -7.34 -12.48 0.64
C ASP A 366 -7.24 -13.85 1.32
N VAL A 367 -6.23 -14.04 2.15
CA VAL A 367 -5.93 -15.33 2.79
C VAL A 367 -6.79 -15.59 4.04
N THR A 368 -7.24 -14.53 4.73
CA THR A 368 -7.96 -14.66 6.02
C THR A 368 -9.42 -14.28 5.94
N ASP A 369 -9.84 -13.51 4.93
CA ASP A 369 -11.16 -12.90 4.81
C ASP A 369 -11.56 -12.03 6.04
N ASP A 370 -10.56 -11.49 6.76
CA ASP A 370 -10.74 -10.70 7.97
C ASP A 370 -10.77 -9.20 7.65
N PRO A 371 -11.91 -8.50 7.87
CA PRO A 371 -12.08 -7.08 7.52
C PRO A 371 -11.14 -6.13 8.27
N ARG A 372 -10.49 -6.56 9.36
CA ARG A 372 -9.49 -5.73 10.07
C ARG A 372 -8.33 -5.29 9.16
N TRP A 373 -7.99 -6.10 8.16
CA TRP A 373 -6.94 -5.74 7.20
C TRP A 373 -7.41 -4.66 6.23
N ALA A 374 -8.70 -4.65 5.88
CA ALA A 374 -9.30 -3.54 5.14
C ALA A 374 -9.35 -2.25 5.98
N ASP A 375 -9.61 -2.34 7.30
CA ASP A 375 -9.51 -1.18 8.20
C ASP A 375 -8.10 -0.58 8.22
N GLN A 376 -7.04 -1.41 8.18
CA GLN A 376 -5.65 -0.91 8.09
C GLN A 376 -5.37 -0.24 6.74
N ILE A 377 -5.81 -0.84 5.62
CA ILE A 377 -5.66 -0.24 4.29
C ILE A 377 -6.38 1.12 4.26
N GLU A 378 -7.60 1.21 4.74
CA GLU A 378 -8.39 2.45 4.77
C GLU A 378 -7.70 3.55 5.59
N ARG A 379 -7.23 3.22 6.80
CA ARG A 379 -6.51 4.17 7.65
C ARG A 379 -5.22 4.67 6.99
N SER A 380 -4.44 3.76 6.40
CA SER A 380 -3.21 4.12 5.68
C SER A 380 -3.53 5.00 4.47
N PHE A 381 -4.56 4.64 3.71
CA PHE A 381 -4.94 5.33 2.48
C PHE A 381 -5.36 6.77 2.73
N TYR A 382 -6.34 7.00 3.61
CA TYR A 382 -6.88 8.34 3.85
C TYR A 382 -5.91 9.28 4.60
N ASN A 383 -4.86 8.75 5.22
CA ASN A 383 -3.90 9.55 5.96
C ASN A 383 -2.50 9.51 5.34
N ALA A 384 -1.62 8.61 5.80
CA ALA A 384 -0.21 8.62 5.41
C ALA A 384 0.02 8.51 3.89
N TYR A 385 -0.78 7.71 3.18
CA TYR A 385 -0.64 7.52 1.74
C TYR A 385 -1.05 8.76 0.94
N LEU A 386 -2.27 9.29 1.15
CA LEU A 386 -2.72 10.52 0.46
C LEU A 386 -1.89 11.73 0.87
N ALA A 387 -1.37 11.76 2.10
CA ALA A 387 -0.45 12.78 2.58
C ALA A 387 0.91 12.78 1.85
N ALA A 388 1.36 11.61 1.41
CA ALA A 388 2.60 11.47 0.65
C ALA A 388 2.48 11.97 -0.79
N LEU A 389 1.28 11.92 -1.37
CA LEU A 389 1.04 12.36 -2.75
C LEU A 389 0.88 13.88 -2.80
N LYS A 390 1.78 14.56 -3.52
CA LYS A 390 1.64 16.00 -3.77
C LYS A 390 0.27 16.32 -4.40
N PRO A 391 -0.37 17.48 -4.11
CA PRO A 391 -1.69 17.79 -4.63
C PRO A 391 -1.83 17.69 -6.15
N ASP A 392 -0.80 18.09 -6.91
CA ASP A 392 -0.77 17.99 -8.37
C ASP A 392 -0.54 16.56 -8.91
N GLY A 393 -0.39 15.58 -8.04
CA GLY A 393 -0.20 14.18 -8.41
C GLY A 393 1.18 13.80 -8.95
N SER A 394 2.12 14.76 -9.07
CA SER A 394 3.37 14.58 -9.81
C SER A 394 4.42 13.74 -9.09
N VAL A 395 4.40 13.70 -7.75
CA VAL A 395 5.45 13.06 -6.95
C VAL A 395 4.94 12.61 -5.58
N PHE A 396 5.58 11.58 -5.02
CA PHE A 396 5.39 11.16 -3.65
C PHE A 396 6.53 11.65 -2.74
N ALA A 397 6.20 12.05 -1.52
CA ALA A 397 7.18 12.31 -0.47
C ALA A 397 7.92 11.03 -0.07
N GLY A 398 9.18 11.14 0.32
CA GLY A 398 9.89 10.01 0.93
C GLY A 398 9.30 9.61 2.27
N TYR A 399 8.92 10.59 3.09
CA TYR A 399 8.36 10.40 4.44
C TYR A 399 7.16 11.31 4.68
N THR A 400 6.26 10.90 5.58
CA THR A 400 5.09 11.69 6.02
C THR A 400 5.09 11.88 7.54
N PRO A 401 6.02 12.70 8.08
CA PRO A 401 6.10 12.94 9.53
C PRO A 401 4.78 13.49 10.08
N LEU A 402 4.54 13.33 11.38
CA LEU A 402 3.31 13.73 12.05
C LEU A 402 3.28 15.20 12.47
N ALA A 403 4.37 15.93 12.25
CA ALA A 403 4.48 17.37 12.46
C ALA A 403 5.57 17.97 11.57
N GLY A 404 5.50 19.27 11.31
CA GLY A 404 6.49 20.02 10.55
C GLY A 404 5.94 20.57 9.24
N SER A 405 6.70 20.50 8.16
CA SER A 405 6.29 20.90 6.81
C SER A 405 6.48 19.73 5.86
N ARG A 406 5.61 19.60 4.86
CA ARG A 406 5.78 18.57 3.82
C ARG A 406 6.80 18.99 2.80
N SER A 407 7.52 18.00 2.31
CA SER A 407 8.49 18.16 1.22
C SER A 407 8.69 16.81 0.53
N ARG A 408 9.32 16.83 -0.62
CA ARG A 408 9.72 15.59 -1.30
C ARG A 408 10.65 14.72 -0.42
N GLY A 409 11.40 15.35 0.49
CA GLY A 409 12.38 14.67 1.33
C GLY A 409 13.75 14.56 0.65
N GLN A 410 14.69 13.85 1.30
CA GLN A 410 15.98 13.54 0.70
C GLN A 410 15.83 12.43 -0.34
N HIS A 411 16.48 12.61 -1.48
CA HIS A 411 16.60 11.57 -2.48
C HIS A 411 17.72 10.61 -2.07
N HIS A 412 17.40 9.32 -1.99
CA HIS A 412 18.40 8.28 -1.75
C HIS A 412 19.24 7.97 -2.99
N CYS A 413 18.83 8.45 -4.16
CA CYS A 413 19.59 8.35 -5.41
C CYS A 413 19.51 9.67 -6.19
N PHE A 414 20.50 9.91 -7.05
CA PHE A 414 20.58 11.13 -7.87
C PHE A 414 19.67 11.08 -9.11
N MET A 415 18.76 10.12 -9.20
CA MET A 415 17.77 10.03 -10.27
C MET A 415 16.59 10.97 -10.00
N GLN A 416 15.88 11.38 -11.06
CA GLN A 416 14.66 12.19 -10.96
C GLN A 416 13.52 11.42 -10.27
N ILE A 417 13.55 10.10 -10.33
CA ILE A 417 12.66 9.18 -9.64
C ILE A 417 13.42 8.52 -8.48
N ASP A 418 12.77 8.31 -7.36
CA ASP A 418 13.26 7.54 -6.22
C ASP A 418 12.35 6.34 -5.95
N CYS A 419 12.77 5.48 -5.01
CA CYS A 419 12.01 4.27 -4.66
C CYS A 419 10.56 4.58 -4.23
N CYS A 420 10.34 5.65 -3.44
CA CYS A 420 9.01 6.05 -2.95
C CYS A 420 8.13 6.57 -4.09
N THR A 421 8.67 7.38 -4.97
CA THR A 421 7.98 7.87 -6.15
C THR A 421 7.59 6.73 -7.10
N ALA A 422 8.49 5.77 -7.35
CA ALA A 422 8.20 4.60 -8.17
C ALA A 422 7.16 3.65 -7.55
N ASN A 423 7.14 3.53 -6.22
CA ASN A 423 6.27 2.61 -5.49
C ASN A 423 4.88 3.19 -5.17
N GLY A 424 4.79 4.52 -5.03
CA GLY A 424 3.58 5.20 -4.58
C GLY A 424 2.31 4.79 -5.32
N PRO A 425 2.26 4.79 -6.66
CA PRO A 425 1.03 4.47 -7.41
C PRO A 425 0.42 3.11 -7.09
N ARG A 426 1.22 2.13 -6.63
CA ARG A 426 0.76 0.81 -6.22
C ARG A 426 -0.18 0.86 -5.00
N GLY A 427 -0.05 1.87 -4.13
CA GLY A 427 -0.94 2.06 -2.98
C GLY A 427 -2.36 2.46 -3.37
N PHE A 428 -2.53 3.21 -4.47
CA PHE A 428 -3.86 3.48 -5.00
C PHE A 428 -4.54 2.20 -5.49
N LEU A 429 -3.78 1.29 -6.10
CA LEU A 429 -4.32 0.00 -6.57
C LEU A 429 -4.87 -0.85 -5.43
N CYS A 430 -4.23 -0.87 -4.25
CA CYS A 430 -4.76 -1.59 -3.09
C CYS A 430 -6.17 -1.11 -2.71
N PHE A 431 -6.45 0.19 -2.84
CA PHE A 431 -7.78 0.74 -2.61
C PHE A 431 -8.75 0.39 -3.75
N LEU A 432 -8.32 0.58 -5.01
CA LEU A 432 -9.16 0.35 -6.19
C LEU A 432 -9.58 -1.11 -6.35
N GLU A 433 -8.61 -2.03 -6.26
CA GLU A 433 -8.82 -3.47 -6.48
C GLU A 433 -9.69 -4.11 -5.39
N ARG A 434 -9.75 -3.47 -4.21
CA ARG A 434 -10.55 -3.96 -3.07
C ARG A 434 -11.82 -3.16 -2.81
N LEU A 435 -12.03 -2.04 -3.49
CA LEU A 435 -13.24 -1.23 -3.31
C LEU A 435 -14.50 -2.04 -3.63
N PHE A 436 -14.48 -2.77 -4.74
CA PHE A 436 -15.60 -3.58 -5.22
C PHE A 436 -15.07 -4.92 -5.77
N VAL A 437 -15.35 -6.00 -5.08
CA VAL A 437 -14.86 -7.34 -5.42
C VAL A 437 -16.03 -8.28 -5.66
N ALA A 438 -16.08 -8.92 -6.84
CA ALA A 438 -16.99 -10.03 -7.11
C ALA A 438 -16.23 -11.36 -7.11
N LYS A 439 -16.68 -12.32 -6.31
CA LYS A 439 -16.05 -13.64 -6.19
C LYS A 439 -17.11 -14.70 -5.92
N GLY A 440 -17.13 -15.76 -6.73
CA GLY A 440 -18.18 -16.78 -6.62
C GLY A 440 -19.56 -16.18 -6.82
N ASN A 441 -20.48 -16.37 -5.89
CA ASN A 441 -21.83 -15.77 -5.89
C ASN A 441 -21.93 -14.57 -4.91
N GLU A 442 -20.87 -13.82 -4.72
CA GLU A 442 -20.77 -12.77 -3.72
C GLU A 442 -20.14 -11.51 -4.27
N VAL A 443 -20.62 -10.35 -3.81
CA VAL A 443 -20.06 -9.02 -4.07
C VAL A 443 -19.69 -8.37 -2.75
N THR A 444 -18.46 -7.94 -2.59
CA THR A 444 -17.93 -7.30 -1.38
C THR A 444 -17.59 -5.85 -1.64
N PHE A 445 -18.08 -4.95 -0.80
CA PHE A 445 -17.64 -3.55 -0.69
C PHE A 445 -16.74 -3.41 0.55
N ASN A 446 -15.44 -3.23 0.34
CA ASN A 446 -14.50 -2.99 1.43
C ASN A 446 -14.31 -1.51 1.73
N PHE A 447 -14.43 -0.65 0.73
CA PHE A 447 -14.22 0.78 0.86
C PHE A 447 -15.41 1.56 0.28
N TYR A 448 -15.51 2.83 0.69
CA TYR A 448 -16.61 3.70 0.30
C TYR A 448 -16.06 4.98 -0.34
N ALA A 449 -16.42 5.21 -1.59
CA ALA A 449 -16.09 6.41 -2.36
C ALA A 449 -17.14 6.58 -3.47
N THR A 450 -17.37 7.81 -3.94
CA THR A 450 -18.25 7.99 -5.09
C THR A 450 -17.67 7.27 -6.30
N ALA A 451 -18.38 6.24 -6.77
CA ALA A 451 -17.90 5.34 -7.80
C ALA A 451 -19.03 4.71 -8.60
N ARG A 452 -18.75 4.35 -9.84
CA ARG A 452 -19.51 3.36 -10.61
C ARG A 452 -18.63 2.13 -10.78
N ALA A 453 -19.16 0.96 -10.47
CA ALA A 453 -18.44 -0.30 -10.57
C ALA A 453 -19.29 -1.38 -11.23
N SER A 454 -18.68 -2.19 -12.09
CA SER A 454 -19.30 -3.40 -12.62
C SER A 454 -18.31 -4.56 -12.62
N ASN A 455 -18.80 -5.78 -12.47
CA ASN A 455 -18.00 -6.98 -12.48
C ASN A 455 -18.90 -8.19 -12.87
N ARG A 456 -18.30 -9.39 -12.94
CA ARG A 456 -19.04 -10.64 -13.13
C ARG A 456 -18.90 -11.52 -11.88
N LEU A 457 -19.99 -12.16 -11.51
CA LEU A 457 -19.98 -13.27 -10.55
C LEU A 457 -19.24 -14.48 -11.14
N GLY A 458 -18.88 -15.44 -10.32
CA GLY A 458 -18.14 -16.63 -10.76
C GLY A 458 -18.85 -17.49 -11.82
N ASP A 459 -20.17 -17.35 -11.99
CA ASP A 459 -20.97 -17.99 -13.02
C ASP A 459 -21.19 -17.11 -14.27
N GLY A 460 -20.52 -15.94 -14.35
CA GLY A 460 -20.57 -15.03 -15.49
C GLY A 460 -21.69 -13.99 -15.46
N ARG A 461 -22.61 -14.01 -14.48
CA ARG A 461 -23.66 -12.99 -14.33
C ARG A 461 -23.05 -11.62 -14.09
N LYS A 462 -23.50 -10.60 -14.82
CA LYS A 462 -23.02 -9.22 -14.66
C LYS A 462 -23.71 -8.54 -13.48
N VAL A 463 -22.92 -7.87 -12.65
CA VAL A 463 -23.39 -7.04 -11.54
C VAL A 463 -22.84 -5.62 -11.68
N ALA A 464 -23.64 -4.61 -11.37
CA ALA A 464 -23.24 -3.22 -11.49
C ALA A 464 -23.89 -2.36 -10.40
N PHE A 465 -23.13 -1.41 -9.87
CA PHE A 465 -23.57 -0.53 -8.79
C PHE A 465 -23.00 0.88 -8.97
N ASP A 466 -23.81 1.87 -8.60
CA ASP A 466 -23.33 3.24 -8.35
C ASP A 466 -23.29 3.50 -6.85
N MET A 467 -22.19 4.07 -6.37
CA MET A 467 -22.02 4.51 -5.00
C MET A 467 -21.91 6.04 -4.94
N TYR A 468 -22.74 6.66 -4.13
CA TYR A 468 -22.78 8.11 -3.92
C TYR A 468 -22.46 8.42 -2.46
N THR A 469 -21.38 9.19 -2.23
CA THR A 469 -20.96 9.55 -0.88
C THR A 469 -19.94 10.70 -0.88
N LEU A 470 -19.91 11.44 0.23
CA LEU A 470 -18.80 12.33 0.55
C LEU A 470 -17.90 11.76 1.67
N TYR A 471 -18.02 10.47 1.91
CA TYR A 471 -17.19 9.73 2.88
C TYR A 471 -15.68 9.90 2.58
N PRO A 472 -14.84 10.07 3.60
CA PRO A 472 -15.10 10.14 5.05
C PRO A 472 -15.38 11.56 5.57
N ARG A 473 -15.60 12.56 4.69
CA ARG A 473 -16.04 13.90 5.09
C ARG A 473 -17.43 13.87 5.73
N GLU A 474 -18.34 13.09 5.15
CA GLU A 474 -19.67 12.78 5.69
C GLU A 474 -19.76 11.29 6.02
N ASN A 475 -20.73 10.95 6.85
CA ASN A 475 -20.87 9.61 7.40
C ASN A 475 -21.89 8.73 6.65
N THR A 476 -22.43 9.18 5.53
CA THR A 476 -23.46 8.47 4.79
C THR A 476 -22.97 7.97 3.45
N VAL A 477 -23.44 6.79 3.08
CA VAL A 477 -23.19 6.15 1.78
C VAL A 477 -24.51 5.64 1.20
N ARG A 478 -24.75 5.93 -0.08
CA ARG A 478 -25.87 5.41 -0.83
C ARG A 478 -25.38 4.59 -2.01
N ILE A 479 -25.77 3.31 -2.06
CA ILE A 479 -25.41 2.39 -3.15
C ILE A 479 -26.68 2.06 -3.91
N VAL A 480 -26.64 2.16 -5.24
CA VAL A 480 -27.76 1.88 -6.13
C VAL A 480 -27.39 0.74 -7.06
N SER A 481 -28.21 -0.30 -7.11
CA SER A 481 -28.03 -1.42 -8.01
C SER A 481 -28.45 -1.04 -9.44
N HIS A 482 -27.57 -1.30 -10.40
CA HIS A 482 -27.85 -1.31 -11.84
C HIS A 482 -27.83 -2.74 -12.39
N THR A 483 -27.98 -3.72 -11.51
CA THR A 483 -27.95 -5.14 -11.85
C THR A 483 -29.31 -5.56 -12.41
N GLU A 484 -29.31 -6.19 -13.58
CA GLU A 484 -30.49 -6.74 -14.22
C GLU A 484 -30.34 -8.25 -14.40
N GLY A 485 -31.36 -9.01 -13.98
CA GLY A 485 -31.46 -10.45 -14.24
C GLY A 485 -30.39 -11.32 -13.60
N ALA A 486 -29.63 -10.78 -12.63
CA ALA A 486 -28.56 -11.54 -11.96
C ALA A 486 -29.09 -12.51 -10.87
N GLY A 487 -30.40 -12.47 -10.55
CA GLY A 487 -31.00 -13.33 -9.53
C GLY A 487 -30.43 -13.11 -8.14
N CYS A 488 -30.46 -14.16 -7.31
CA CYS A 488 -29.97 -14.09 -5.93
C CYS A 488 -28.43 -14.15 -5.87
N PHE A 489 -27.86 -13.25 -5.11
CA PHE A 489 -26.45 -13.27 -4.70
C PHE A 489 -26.26 -12.51 -3.39
N ASP A 490 -25.10 -12.69 -2.77
CA ASP A 490 -24.77 -12.08 -1.49
C ASP A 490 -24.06 -10.74 -1.70
N LEU A 491 -24.54 -9.69 -1.04
CA LEU A 491 -23.75 -8.47 -0.82
C LEU A 491 -23.10 -8.52 0.56
N ARG A 492 -21.81 -8.22 0.61
CA ARG A 492 -21.03 -8.04 1.84
C ARG A 492 -20.59 -6.58 1.94
N LEU A 493 -21.01 -5.94 3.01
CA LEU A 493 -20.67 -4.55 3.33
C LEU A 493 -19.71 -4.54 4.53
N ARG A 494 -18.51 -4.00 4.37
CA ARG A 494 -17.61 -3.86 5.52
C ARG A 494 -18.16 -2.81 6.47
N VAL A 495 -18.32 -3.18 7.73
CA VAL A 495 -18.62 -2.26 8.83
C VAL A 495 -17.31 -1.96 9.55
N PRO A 496 -16.76 -0.73 9.44
CA PRO A 496 -15.49 -0.39 10.05
C PRO A 496 -15.49 -0.58 11.57
N VAL A 497 -14.34 -0.98 12.13
CA VAL A 497 -14.21 -1.23 13.57
C VAL A 497 -14.52 0.02 14.42
N TRP A 498 -14.25 1.22 13.92
CA TRP A 498 -14.50 2.48 14.61
C TRP A 498 -15.97 2.94 14.59
N SER A 499 -16.85 2.29 13.80
CA SER A 499 -18.26 2.65 13.67
C SER A 499 -19.15 1.70 14.46
N GLU A 500 -19.27 1.95 15.76
CA GLU A 500 -20.01 1.06 16.69
C GLU A 500 -21.52 1.05 16.47
N ARG A 501 -22.09 2.14 15.95
CA ARG A 501 -23.54 2.33 15.75
C ARG A 501 -23.88 2.57 14.28
N THR A 502 -23.36 1.70 13.41
CA THR A 502 -23.68 1.74 11.98
C THR A 502 -25.13 1.32 11.75
N THR A 503 -25.88 2.08 10.97
CA THR A 503 -27.21 1.67 10.47
C THR A 503 -27.14 1.36 8.98
N VAL A 504 -27.85 0.31 8.56
CA VAL A 504 -27.96 -0.08 7.15
C VAL A 504 -29.42 -0.28 6.82
N LYS A 505 -29.88 0.30 5.69
CA LYS A 505 -31.21 0.10 5.15
C LYS A 505 -31.13 -0.43 3.72
N VAL A 506 -32.04 -1.32 3.37
CA VAL A 506 -32.22 -1.80 1.99
C VAL A 506 -33.65 -1.46 1.58
N ASN A 507 -33.80 -0.62 0.56
CA ASN A 507 -35.09 -0.10 0.10
C ASN A 507 -35.93 0.51 1.25
N GLY A 508 -35.26 1.26 2.15
CA GLY A 508 -35.90 1.90 3.30
C GLY A 508 -36.14 0.98 4.51
N THR A 509 -35.97 -0.34 4.36
CA THR A 509 -36.09 -1.30 5.48
C THR A 509 -34.74 -1.46 6.19
N GLU A 510 -34.75 -1.25 7.50
CA GLU A 510 -33.56 -1.37 8.33
C GLU A 510 -33.12 -2.84 8.49
N ILE A 511 -31.81 -3.07 8.39
CA ILE A 511 -31.20 -4.38 8.58
C ILE A 511 -30.66 -4.46 10.01
N ASN A 512 -31.03 -5.53 10.71
CA ASN A 512 -30.56 -5.81 12.06
C ASN A 512 -29.17 -6.47 12.06
N ASP A 513 -28.57 -6.60 13.25
CA ASP A 513 -27.31 -7.33 13.49
C ASP A 513 -26.10 -6.74 12.74
N VAL A 514 -26.07 -5.42 12.56
CA VAL A 514 -24.91 -4.69 12.03
C VAL A 514 -23.83 -4.59 13.12
N VAL A 515 -22.69 -5.24 12.92
CA VAL A 515 -21.62 -5.36 13.93
C VAL A 515 -20.33 -4.71 13.42
N ALA A 516 -19.79 -3.77 14.22
CA ALA A 516 -18.51 -3.12 13.92
C ALA A 516 -17.35 -4.14 13.80
N GLY A 517 -16.44 -3.91 12.86
CA GLY A 517 -15.31 -4.79 12.58
C GLY A 517 -15.69 -6.09 11.88
N ARG A 518 -16.88 -6.18 11.27
CA ARG A 518 -17.34 -7.35 10.54
C ARG A 518 -17.94 -7.00 9.17
N TYR A 519 -18.12 -8.01 8.35
CA TYR A 519 -18.95 -7.88 7.16
C TYR A 519 -20.43 -8.11 7.51
N LEU A 520 -21.28 -7.16 7.13
CA LEU A 520 -22.72 -7.39 7.05
C LEU A 520 -23.01 -8.13 5.74
N ARG A 521 -23.63 -9.31 5.81
CA ARG A 521 -24.07 -10.07 4.63
C ARG A 521 -25.55 -9.88 4.41
N VAL A 522 -25.92 -9.53 3.18
CA VAL A 522 -27.32 -9.38 2.75
C VAL A 522 -27.56 -10.29 1.53
N SER A 523 -28.29 -11.39 1.75
CA SER A 523 -28.61 -12.40 0.73
C SER A 523 -30.04 -12.16 0.20
N ARG A 524 -30.17 -11.81 -1.06
CA ARG A 524 -31.47 -11.60 -1.71
C ARG A 524 -31.35 -11.60 -3.24
N GLU A 525 -32.48 -11.60 -3.92
CA GLU A 525 -32.55 -11.20 -5.32
C GLU A 525 -32.35 -9.68 -5.42
N TRP A 526 -31.36 -9.26 -6.18
CA TRP A 526 -31.05 -7.86 -6.42
C TRP A 526 -31.58 -7.42 -7.77
N CYS A 527 -32.33 -6.31 -7.77
CA CYS A 527 -32.99 -5.75 -8.93
C CYS A 527 -32.42 -4.38 -9.30
N LEU A 528 -32.69 -3.97 -10.54
CA LEU A 528 -32.40 -2.60 -10.98
C LEU A 528 -33.15 -1.59 -10.09
N GLY A 529 -32.42 -0.61 -9.57
CA GLY A 529 -32.95 0.45 -8.73
C GLY A 529 -33.00 0.10 -7.23
N ASP A 530 -32.64 -1.10 -6.79
CA ASP A 530 -32.48 -1.38 -5.36
C ASP A 530 -31.47 -0.43 -4.72
N VAL A 531 -31.77 0.06 -3.53
CA VAL A 531 -30.98 1.06 -2.82
C VAL A 531 -30.53 0.52 -1.48
N ILE A 532 -29.23 0.64 -1.21
CA ILE A 532 -28.63 0.41 0.11
C ILE A 532 -28.18 1.76 0.66
N GLU A 533 -28.62 2.09 1.88
CA GLU A 533 -28.21 3.29 2.61
C GLU A 533 -27.48 2.87 3.87
N ILE A 534 -26.27 3.42 4.05
CA ILE A 534 -25.41 3.18 5.19
C ILE A 534 -25.17 4.50 5.90
N ALA A 535 -25.34 4.54 7.22
CA ALA A 535 -24.93 5.67 8.04
C ALA A 535 -23.98 5.17 9.15
N PHE A 536 -22.74 5.63 9.07
CA PHE A 536 -21.71 5.30 10.05
C PHE A 536 -21.82 6.18 11.28
N ASP A 537 -21.50 5.62 12.45
CA ASP A 537 -21.26 6.39 13.65
C ASP A 537 -19.78 6.87 13.60
N MET A 538 -19.56 8.12 13.29
CA MET A 538 -18.23 8.69 13.03
C MET A 538 -17.84 9.67 14.15
N PRO A 539 -17.53 9.15 15.36
CA PRO A 539 -17.15 10.00 16.49
C PRO A 539 -15.76 10.61 16.28
N VAL A 540 -15.52 11.74 16.94
CA VAL A 540 -14.15 12.16 17.20
C VAL A 540 -13.67 11.46 18.46
N VAL A 541 -12.53 10.78 18.36
CA VAL A 541 -11.89 10.04 19.46
C VAL A 541 -10.54 10.68 19.76
N VAL A 542 -10.27 10.91 21.06
CA VAL A 542 -8.98 11.39 21.53
C VAL A 542 -8.03 10.22 21.78
N HIS A 543 -6.77 10.41 21.43
CA HIS A 543 -5.66 9.49 21.70
C HIS A 543 -4.63 10.21 22.56
N GLU A 544 -4.12 9.54 23.58
CA GLU A 544 -3.10 10.09 24.49
C GLU A 544 -1.79 9.31 24.37
N GLN A 545 -0.68 10.02 24.25
CA GLN A 545 0.67 9.43 24.36
C GLN A 545 1.67 10.48 24.82
N SER A 546 2.46 10.14 25.85
CA SER A 546 3.60 10.97 26.31
C SER A 546 3.20 12.45 26.52
N HIS A 547 2.08 12.69 27.20
CA HIS A 547 1.52 14.03 27.44
C HIS A 547 1.21 14.82 26.16
N HIS A 548 0.76 14.13 25.13
CA HIS A 548 0.21 14.74 23.93
C HIS A 548 -1.13 14.10 23.60
N TYR A 549 -1.99 14.89 22.97
CA TYR A 549 -3.28 14.44 22.45
C TYR A 549 -3.31 14.50 20.93
N ALA A 550 -3.89 13.50 20.31
CA ALA A 550 -4.27 13.50 18.90
C ALA A 550 -5.73 13.11 18.76
N PHE A 551 -6.36 13.49 17.65
CA PHE A 551 -7.78 13.27 17.41
C PHE A 551 -7.97 12.52 16.10
N THR A 552 -8.83 11.50 16.11
CA THR A 552 -9.31 10.84 14.90
C THR A 552 -10.80 11.03 14.76
N ARG A 553 -11.29 11.16 13.51
CA ARG A 553 -12.71 11.17 13.18
C ARG A 553 -12.98 10.06 12.16
N GLY A 554 -13.60 8.97 12.61
CA GLY A 554 -13.67 7.76 11.79
C GLY A 554 -12.27 7.30 11.37
N PRO A 555 -12.00 7.09 10.07
CA PRO A 555 -10.68 6.66 9.59
C PRO A 555 -9.66 7.80 9.48
N VAL A 556 -10.06 9.06 9.69
CA VAL A 556 -9.24 10.26 9.43
C VAL A 556 -8.56 10.74 10.68
N LEU A 557 -7.23 10.90 10.64
CA LEU A 557 -6.44 11.61 11.63
C LEU A 557 -6.58 13.12 11.41
N LEU A 558 -6.86 13.86 12.47
CA LEU A 558 -6.97 15.32 12.43
C LEU A 558 -5.63 15.99 12.75
N ALA A 559 -5.38 17.14 12.14
CA ALA A 559 -4.15 17.91 12.33
C ALA A 559 -4.47 19.41 12.42
N ARG A 560 -3.66 20.15 13.20
CA ARG A 560 -3.58 21.62 13.13
C ARG A 560 -2.76 22.01 11.91
N ASP A 561 -3.14 23.10 11.24
CA ASP A 561 -2.45 23.60 10.04
C ASP A 561 -2.32 25.12 10.10
N SER A 562 -1.14 25.64 9.80
CA SER A 562 -0.83 27.07 9.88
C SER A 562 -1.56 27.96 8.86
N ARG A 563 -2.36 27.38 7.97
CA ARG A 563 -3.24 28.13 7.06
C ARG A 563 -4.50 28.68 7.73
N PHE A 564 -4.88 28.16 8.89
CA PHE A 564 -5.93 28.77 9.69
C PHE A 564 -5.34 30.02 10.36
N ALA A 565 -5.89 31.21 10.08
CA ALA A 565 -5.27 32.50 10.39
C ALA A 565 -5.18 32.83 11.89
N ASP A 566 -5.90 32.12 12.72
CA ASP A 566 -5.98 32.26 14.18
C ASP A 566 -5.12 31.24 14.95
N GLU A 567 -4.19 30.52 14.26
CA GLU A 567 -3.63 29.30 14.78
C GLU A 567 -2.15 29.41 15.17
N ASP A 568 -1.89 29.26 16.46
CA ASP A 568 -0.61 28.78 16.96
C ASP A 568 -0.64 27.26 17.06
N ILE A 569 -0.03 26.56 16.08
CA ILE A 569 0.05 25.10 16.09
C ILE A 569 0.85 24.51 17.26
N ALA A 570 1.47 25.37 18.08
CA ALA A 570 2.20 25.01 19.30
C ALA A 570 1.38 25.16 20.59
N GLU A 571 0.12 25.58 20.51
CA GLU A 571 -0.77 25.67 21.66
C GLU A 571 -0.84 24.38 22.48
N VAL A 572 -1.02 24.54 23.80
CA VAL A 572 -1.04 23.46 24.79
C VAL A 572 -2.46 23.21 25.27
N PHE A 573 -2.89 21.97 25.30
CA PHE A 573 -4.17 21.61 25.90
C PHE A 573 -4.14 21.73 27.43
N GLN A 574 -5.08 22.49 27.95
CA GLN A 574 -5.24 22.78 29.38
C GLN A 574 -6.31 21.88 30.04
N ARG A 575 -6.82 20.90 29.35
CA ARG A 575 -7.80 19.93 29.85
C ARG A 575 -7.25 18.52 29.74
N LYS A 576 -7.47 17.75 30.80
CA LYS A 576 -7.24 16.30 30.75
C LYS A 576 -8.36 15.62 29.95
N PHE A 577 -7.99 14.91 28.91
CA PHE A 577 -8.86 13.97 28.20
C PHE A 577 -8.56 12.53 28.67
N ILE A 578 -9.53 11.64 28.49
CA ILE A 578 -9.35 10.20 28.72
C ILE A 578 -9.04 9.56 27.38
N ASP A 579 -7.93 8.83 27.29
CA ASP A 579 -7.55 8.10 26.07
C ASP A 579 -8.69 7.18 25.59
N GLY A 580 -8.94 7.17 24.28
CA GLY A 580 -10.02 6.43 23.65
C GLY A 580 -11.43 7.02 23.86
N SER A 581 -11.58 8.11 24.65
CA SER A 581 -12.91 8.72 24.85
C SER A 581 -13.37 9.51 23.63
N ARG A 582 -14.70 9.59 23.45
CA ARG A 582 -15.35 10.45 22.45
C ARG A 582 -15.27 11.90 22.89
N VAL A 583 -15.05 12.79 21.94
CA VAL A 583 -15.02 14.23 22.13
C VAL A 583 -16.07 14.88 21.25
N ASP A 584 -17.04 15.54 21.89
CA ASP A 584 -18.11 16.25 21.21
C ASP A 584 -17.69 17.68 20.81
N GLY A 585 -18.52 18.32 19.98
CA GLY A 585 -18.36 19.74 19.62
C GLY A 585 -17.54 20.01 18.36
N PHE A 586 -17.02 18.99 17.69
CA PHE A 586 -16.41 19.16 16.37
C PHE A 586 -17.49 19.38 15.30
N SER A 587 -17.39 20.48 14.60
CA SER A 587 -18.31 20.85 13.51
C SER A 587 -17.55 21.12 12.22
N PRO A 588 -18.05 20.70 11.05
CA PRO A 588 -17.48 21.06 9.76
C PRO A 588 -17.46 22.58 9.58
N VAL A 589 -16.35 23.09 9.03
CA VAL A 589 -16.18 24.51 8.68
C VAL A 589 -15.66 24.67 7.26
N ALA A 590 -15.68 25.89 6.74
CA ALA A 590 -15.10 26.20 5.44
C ALA A 590 -13.59 25.94 5.45
N VAL A 591 -13.07 25.36 4.38
CA VAL A 591 -11.65 25.16 4.18
C VAL A 591 -10.95 26.46 3.80
N PRO A 592 -9.75 26.76 4.32
CA PRO A 592 -9.02 27.99 4.02
C PRO A 592 -8.41 28.02 2.61
N SER A 593 -8.32 26.89 1.93
CA SER A 593 -7.79 26.79 0.56
C SER A 593 -8.41 25.60 -0.18
N ASP A 594 -8.45 25.67 -1.51
CA ASP A 594 -9.01 24.63 -2.38
C ASP A 594 -8.24 23.29 -2.30
N ASP A 595 -6.99 23.33 -1.84
CA ASP A 595 -6.16 22.14 -1.65
C ASP A 595 -6.45 21.37 -0.36
N MET A 596 -7.29 21.93 0.52
CA MET A 596 -7.69 21.26 1.76
C MET A 596 -9.00 20.54 1.55
N TRP A 597 -9.03 19.24 1.87
CA TRP A 597 -10.22 18.41 1.63
C TRP A 597 -11.35 18.69 2.62
N MET A 598 -11.01 18.73 3.92
CA MET A 598 -12.00 18.95 4.97
C MET A 598 -11.39 19.73 6.15
N ALA A 599 -12.24 20.53 6.81
CA ALA A 599 -11.88 21.25 8.00
C ALA A 599 -12.99 21.14 9.06
N PHE A 600 -12.57 21.18 10.33
CA PHE A 600 -13.43 21.11 11.50
C PHE A 600 -13.01 22.15 12.50
N ALA A 601 -13.97 22.67 13.27
CA ALA A 601 -13.72 23.51 14.42
C ALA A 601 -14.33 22.90 15.68
N ALA A 602 -13.67 23.08 16.80
CA ALA A 602 -14.17 22.70 18.12
C ALA A 602 -13.80 23.76 19.15
N VAL A 603 -14.62 23.93 20.17
CA VAL A 603 -14.32 24.80 21.32
C VAL A 603 -13.56 23.96 22.35
N LEU A 604 -12.26 24.21 22.46
CA LEU A 604 -11.35 23.42 23.30
C LEU A 604 -10.54 24.35 24.23
N PRO A 605 -10.21 23.90 25.45
CA PRO A 605 -9.38 24.67 26.39
C PRO A 605 -7.90 24.56 25.95
N VAL A 606 -7.42 25.53 25.20
CA VAL A 606 -6.03 25.65 24.76
C VAL A 606 -5.48 26.99 25.17
N GLY A 607 -4.17 27.10 25.37
CA GLY A 607 -3.47 28.33 25.68
C GLY A 607 -1.98 28.24 25.39
N SER A 608 -1.30 29.40 25.32
CA SER A 608 0.16 29.43 25.20
C SER A 608 0.81 29.20 26.58
N HIS A 609 2.03 28.65 26.59
CA HIS A 609 2.83 28.45 27.81
C HIS A 609 3.09 29.75 28.61
N HIS A 610 2.82 30.90 28.03
CA HIS A 610 3.13 32.23 28.60
C HIS A 610 1.91 32.99 29.08
N GLU A 611 0.69 32.43 28.92
CA GLU A 611 -0.52 33.09 29.36
C GLU A 611 -0.87 32.73 30.81
N ASN A 612 -1.47 33.71 31.50
CA ASN A 612 -1.90 33.55 32.89
C ASN A 612 -2.83 32.33 33.04
N PRO A 613 -2.51 31.34 33.90
CA PRO A 613 -3.33 30.19 34.13
C PRO A 613 -4.78 30.49 34.56
N GLU A 614 -5.06 31.68 35.09
CA GLU A 614 -6.40 32.11 35.47
C GLU A 614 -7.26 32.60 34.30
N ALA A 615 -6.70 32.79 33.09
CA ALA A 615 -7.40 33.26 31.89
C ALA A 615 -7.81 32.13 30.94
N ARG A 616 -8.11 30.95 31.42
CA ARG A 616 -8.45 29.75 30.67
C ARG A 616 -9.84 29.83 30.03
N LEU A 617 -9.98 30.64 29.00
CA LEU A 617 -11.20 30.62 28.18
C LEU A 617 -11.10 29.58 27.09
N PRO A 618 -12.15 28.75 26.87
CA PRO A 618 -12.21 27.88 25.72
C PRO A 618 -12.07 28.67 24.43
N SER A 619 -11.15 28.25 23.54
CA SER A 619 -10.92 28.87 22.25
C SER A 619 -11.47 28.00 21.11
N VAL A 620 -11.85 28.63 20.02
CA VAL A 620 -12.19 27.89 18.79
C VAL A 620 -10.89 27.41 18.16
N VAL A 621 -10.79 26.10 18.03
CA VAL A 621 -9.60 25.41 17.49
C VAL A 621 -9.97 24.75 16.17
N HIS A 622 -9.20 25.03 15.13
CA HIS A 622 -9.44 24.46 13.80
C HIS A 622 -8.54 23.26 13.53
N PHE A 623 -9.08 22.28 12.84
CA PHE A 623 -8.39 21.07 12.40
C PHE A 623 -8.71 20.79 10.94
N CYS A 624 -7.77 20.18 10.22
CA CYS A 624 -8.02 19.57 8.92
C CYS A 624 -7.68 18.08 8.95
N ASP A 625 -7.99 17.37 7.89
CA ASP A 625 -7.50 16.02 7.68
C ASP A 625 -5.98 15.99 7.49
N PHE A 626 -5.33 14.98 8.03
CA PHE A 626 -3.87 14.81 7.96
C PHE A 626 -3.35 14.78 6.52
N ALA A 627 -4.10 14.24 5.56
CA ALA A 627 -3.69 14.20 4.16
C ALA A 627 -3.54 15.61 3.56
N SER A 628 -4.40 16.56 3.96
CA SER A 628 -4.34 17.95 3.52
C SER A 628 -3.36 18.80 4.33
N ALA A 629 -3.03 18.40 5.56
CA ALA A 629 -2.17 19.18 6.44
C ALA A 629 -0.77 19.38 5.84
N GLY A 630 -0.31 20.63 5.72
CA GLY A 630 1.00 20.99 5.17
C GLY A 630 1.16 20.73 3.67
N ASN A 631 0.09 20.48 2.91
CA ASN A 631 0.14 19.99 1.54
C ASN A 631 0.55 21.03 0.47
N GLU A 632 0.79 22.27 0.84
CA GLU A 632 1.38 23.26 -0.09
C GLU A 632 2.87 22.97 -0.40
N TRP A 633 3.51 22.08 0.34
CA TRP A 633 4.91 21.68 0.18
C TRP A 633 5.88 22.86 0.18
N ARG A 634 5.62 23.85 1.01
CA ARG A 634 6.47 25.03 1.24
C ARG A 634 6.81 25.18 2.73
N ARG A 635 7.94 25.80 3.03
CA ARG A 635 8.43 25.99 4.41
C ARG A 635 7.49 26.79 5.32
N GLY A 636 6.66 27.68 4.77
CA GLY A 636 5.70 28.49 5.53
C GLY A 636 4.43 27.74 5.91
N ASN A 637 4.17 26.56 5.35
CA ASN A 637 3.01 25.75 5.68
C ASN A 637 3.41 24.61 6.61
N SER A 638 3.18 24.80 7.90
CA SER A 638 3.46 23.84 8.96
C SER A 638 2.19 23.25 9.54
N TYR A 639 2.31 22.05 10.12
CA TYR A 639 1.22 21.31 10.73
C TYR A 639 1.67 20.46 11.91
N ARG A 640 0.72 20.02 12.74
CA ARG A 640 0.94 19.13 13.87
C ARG A 640 -0.29 18.28 14.16
N THR A 641 -0.07 16.99 14.43
CA THR A 641 -1.14 16.03 14.80
C THR A 641 -1.19 15.78 16.31
N TRP A 642 -0.03 15.61 16.93
CA TRP A 642 0.09 15.40 18.37
C TRP A 642 0.33 16.74 19.05
N LEU A 643 -0.66 17.18 19.81
CA LEU A 643 -0.68 18.49 20.47
C LEU A 643 -0.26 18.32 21.93
N PRO A 644 0.66 19.15 22.45
CA PRO A 644 1.14 19.01 23.81
C PRO A 644 0.00 19.24 24.80
N ALA A 645 0.03 18.50 25.91
CA ALA A 645 -0.86 18.68 27.03
C ALA A 645 -0.10 19.26 28.23
N GLU A 646 -0.78 20.03 29.06
CA GLU A 646 -0.23 20.52 30.30
C GLU A 646 0.12 19.34 31.21
N LEU A 647 1.31 19.39 31.83
CA LEU A 647 1.70 18.43 32.86
C LEU A 647 0.92 18.78 34.15
N TYR A 648 -0.13 18.03 34.41
CA TYR A 648 -0.76 18.07 35.71
C TYR A 648 0.16 17.33 36.70
N CYS A 649 0.94 18.09 37.46
CA CYS A 649 1.62 17.54 38.64
C CYS A 649 0.52 17.03 39.58
N GLY A 650 0.41 15.73 39.74
CA GLY A 650 -0.69 15.09 40.41
C GLY A 650 -0.95 15.64 41.80
N GLU A 651 -2.25 15.72 42.16
CA GLU A 651 -2.71 15.83 43.51
C GLU A 651 -2.37 14.56 44.31
#